data_a5b007d3a4950c31a6727aa6d211b24f
#
_entry.id   a5b007d3a4950c31a6727aa6d211b24f
#
_cell.length_a   1.000
_cell.length_b   1.000
_cell.length_c   1.000
_cell.angle_alpha   90.00
_cell.angle_beta   90.00
_cell.angle_gamma   90.00
#
_symmetry.space_group_name_H-M   'P 1'
#
loop_
_entity.id
_entity.type
_entity.pdbx_description
1 polymer ?
#
loop_
_entity_poly.entity_id
_entity_poly.type
_entity_poly.pdbx_seq_one_letter_code
_entity_poly.pdbx_strand_id
1 'polypeptide(L)'
;MELRTEFRDYKDELAFLREYLTEQGYLYYVLDAPVIPDYEYDRLNRRLEELEAEHPEEITPDSPTQRVGGKILDSFQPYTHEVPLESLQDVFNEDEVAAFCEKMEETLGPMAEYSVEPKVDGLSVALEYRDGVFVRGATRGDGRVGEDVTENLRTIRSIPMSLPEKLPRLIVRGEVYMARSVFEAINARRELEGKPLMANPRNAAAGSLRQLDPKICAQRQLDIAVFNLQLAEGREFTSHAETLDYLASQRFKVIPHKTLRGTADIQAEIFRINDERMDYPFDIDGAVVKVNSLSDRTILGSTAKFPKWAVAYKYPPEKKYATVTDIVVQVGRTGVLTPKAVLTPVRLAGTTVTNATLHNQDFIAEKDIRIGDTVLVQKAGEIIPEILSVDLTKRPEGTKSYTLPTVCPVCGAPVARDEDGAAMRCTGAECPAQLQRNITHFASRDAMDIEGLGPAMVAQLVETGLIANVADLYDLHAQDVAQLDRMGAKSAENLIRAIEKSKANDLSKLIYGLGIRQVGEKAAAVLAQHFGTLDALSDAAVEELTEIPDVGEITAKCIVGYLRQPQAKDLIARLKAAGVNMESTVQKVDDRFAGMTFVLTGTLTRFDRKTAENEIALRGGKASGSVSKKTTYVVAGEAAGSKLTKAQQLGIPVLTEDEFAEMLK
;
A
#
# COMPACT_ATOMS: atom_id res chain seq x y z
N MET A 1 -12.76 -17.53 35.60
CA MET A 1 -11.98 -17.40 36.86
C MET A 1 -12.77 -16.56 37.87
N GLU A 2 -12.80 -16.93 39.19
CA GLU A 2 -13.48 -16.12 40.20
C GLU A 2 -12.57 -15.01 40.75
N LEU A 3 -13.14 -13.84 41.07
CA LEU A 3 -12.39 -12.72 41.64
C LEU A 3 -11.90 -13.04 43.04
N ARG A 4 -10.58 -12.96 43.27
CA ARG A 4 -9.95 -13.09 44.59
C ARG A 4 -9.74 -11.72 45.23
N THR A 5 -9.87 -11.67 46.54
CA THR A 5 -9.68 -10.44 47.36
C THR A 5 -8.59 -10.59 48.40
N GLU A 6 -8.08 -11.82 48.64
CA GLU A 6 -7.01 -12.12 49.58
C GLU A 6 -5.83 -12.76 48.85
N PHE A 7 -4.62 -12.25 49.09
CA PHE A 7 -3.38 -12.66 48.46
C PHE A 7 -2.32 -12.89 49.52
N ARG A 8 -1.39 -13.82 49.24
CA ARG A 8 -0.30 -14.17 50.17
C ARG A 8 0.75 -13.04 50.27
N ASP A 9 1.03 -12.45 49.13
CA ASP A 9 1.98 -11.36 48.95
C ASP A 9 1.67 -10.60 47.63
N TYR A 10 2.41 -9.53 47.38
CA TYR A 10 2.22 -8.73 46.19
C TYR A 10 2.49 -9.50 44.86
N LYS A 11 3.37 -10.52 44.89
CA LYS A 11 3.64 -11.35 43.69
C LYS A 11 2.45 -12.25 43.35
N ASP A 12 1.79 -12.80 44.35
CA ASP A 12 0.55 -13.58 44.18
C ASP A 12 -0.59 -12.69 43.67
N GLU A 13 -0.68 -11.42 44.14
CA GLU A 13 -1.63 -10.43 43.64
C GLU A 13 -1.33 -10.04 42.19
N LEU A 14 -0.07 -9.72 41.84
CA LEU A 14 0.37 -9.43 40.48
C LEU A 14 0.04 -10.55 39.49
N ALA A 15 0.41 -11.77 39.82
CA ALA A 15 0.16 -12.92 38.97
C ALA A 15 -1.34 -13.13 38.73
N PHE A 16 -2.14 -13.04 39.79
CA PHE A 16 -3.60 -13.15 39.69
C PHE A 16 -4.22 -12.04 38.84
N LEU A 17 -3.87 -10.78 39.09
CA LEU A 17 -4.44 -9.65 38.34
C LEU A 17 -4.12 -9.71 36.84
N ARG A 18 -2.89 -10.09 36.48
CA ARG A 18 -2.51 -10.29 35.07
C ARG A 18 -3.35 -11.36 34.38
N GLU A 19 -3.47 -12.52 35.01
CA GLU A 19 -4.25 -13.62 34.46
C GLU A 19 -5.74 -13.28 34.39
N TYR A 20 -6.30 -12.71 35.46
CA TYR A 20 -7.71 -12.33 35.56
C TYR A 20 -8.08 -11.26 34.54
N LEU A 21 -7.31 -10.16 34.44
CA LEU A 21 -7.56 -9.09 33.48
C LEU A 21 -7.35 -9.55 32.04
N THR A 22 -6.43 -10.46 31.78
CA THR A 22 -6.26 -11.07 30.44
C THR A 22 -7.49 -11.88 30.06
N GLU A 23 -8.06 -12.67 30.98
CA GLU A 23 -9.29 -13.43 30.75
C GLU A 23 -10.50 -12.51 30.56
N GLN A 24 -10.67 -11.49 31.42
CA GLN A 24 -11.76 -10.54 31.29
C GLN A 24 -11.67 -9.73 29.97
N GLY A 25 -10.46 -9.35 29.57
CA GLY A 25 -10.22 -8.73 28.28
C GLY A 25 -10.60 -9.62 27.10
N TYR A 26 -10.32 -10.92 27.17
CA TYR A 26 -10.74 -11.89 26.15
C TYR A 26 -12.28 -12.00 26.08
N LEU A 27 -12.95 -12.12 27.22
CA LEU A 27 -14.41 -12.18 27.28
C LEU A 27 -15.06 -10.91 26.69
N TYR A 28 -14.49 -9.75 26.99
CA TYR A 28 -15.02 -8.47 26.53
C TYR A 28 -14.74 -8.20 25.03
N TYR A 29 -13.43 -8.24 24.63
CA TYR A 29 -13.00 -7.77 23.32
C TYR A 29 -13.08 -8.82 22.20
N VAL A 30 -13.05 -10.10 22.53
CA VAL A 30 -13.06 -11.20 21.54
C VAL A 30 -14.42 -11.90 21.50
N LEU A 31 -14.99 -12.24 22.66
CA LEU A 31 -16.25 -12.99 22.73
C LEU A 31 -17.50 -12.11 22.85
N ASP A 32 -17.33 -10.78 23.04
CA ASP A 32 -18.45 -9.84 23.30
C ASP A 32 -19.41 -10.33 24.41
N ALA A 33 -18.84 -10.95 25.45
CA ALA A 33 -19.54 -11.56 26.57
C ALA A 33 -18.94 -11.15 27.92
N PRO A 34 -18.95 -9.85 28.28
CA PRO A 34 -18.37 -9.37 29.52
C PRO A 34 -19.11 -9.95 30.73
N VAL A 35 -18.34 -10.39 31.74
CA VAL A 35 -18.88 -10.95 33.00
C VAL A 35 -18.65 -10.03 34.21
N ILE A 36 -17.86 -8.97 34.04
CA ILE A 36 -17.70 -7.89 35.03
C ILE A 36 -18.02 -6.53 34.39
N PRO A 37 -18.50 -5.54 35.19
CA PRO A 37 -18.71 -4.17 34.71
C PRO A 37 -17.38 -3.48 34.34
N ASP A 38 -17.41 -2.53 33.40
CA ASP A 38 -16.25 -1.73 32.98
C ASP A 38 -15.54 -1.06 34.17
N TYR A 39 -16.31 -0.51 35.11
CA TYR A 39 -15.76 0.11 36.32
C TYR A 39 -14.90 -0.88 37.14
N GLU A 40 -15.32 -2.13 37.24
CA GLU A 40 -14.58 -3.14 37.98
C GLU A 40 -13.30 -3.54 37.24
N TYR A 41 -13.37 -3.67 35.92
CA TYR A 41 -12.19 -3.89 35.09
C TYR A 41 -11.17 -2.76 35.24
N ASP A 42 -11.60 -1.50 35.13
CA ASP A 42 -10.74 -0.32 35.26
C ASP A 42 -10.10 -0.23 36.65
N ARG A 43 -10.86 -0.54 37.69
CA ARG A 43 -10.36 -0.56 39.08
C ARG A 43 -9.24 -1.59 39.27
N LEU A 44 -9.43 -2.80 38.73
CA LEU A 44 -8.44 -3.87 38.81
C LEU A 44 -7.20 -3.56 37.95
N ASN A 45 -7.40 -2.99 36.77
CA ASN A 45 -6.30 -2.58 35.90
C ASN A 45 -5.45 -1.49 36.57
N ARG A 46 -6.09 -0.50 37.20
CA ARG A 46 -5.39 0.53 37.95
C ARG A 46 -4.59 -0.06 39.12
N ARG A 47 -5.16 -1.05 39.83
CA ARG A 47 -4.45 -1.73 40.91
C ARG A 47 -3.20 -2.46 40.38
N LEU A 48 -3.30 -3.10 39.20
CA LEU A 48 -2.15 -3.72 38.55
C LEU A 48 -1.08 -2.68 38.18
N GLU A 49 -1.48 -1.52 37.64
CA GLU A 49 -0.56 -0.40 37.32
C GLU A 49 0.17 0.09 38.59
N GLU A 50 -0.53 0.23 39.72
CA GLU A 50 0.05 0.66 40.99
C GLU A 50 1.11 -0.35 41.47
N LEU A 51 0.80 -1.65 41.45
CA LEU A 51 1.74 -2.70 41.85
C LEU A 51 2.96 -2.80 40.94
N GLU A 52 2.77 -2.63 39.63
CA GLU A 52 3.88 -2.61 38.67
C GLU A 52 4.74 -1.35 38.78
N ALA A 53 4.15 -0.21 39.20
CA ALA A 53 4.91 1.01 39.49
C ALA A 53 5.74 0.88 40.78
N GLU A 54 5.21 0.17 41.79
CA GLU A 54 5.93 -0.15 43.04
C GLU A 54 7.04 -1.17 42.84
N HIS A 55 6.86 -2.09 41.85
CA HIS A 55 7.76 -3.22 41.56
C HIS A 55 8.12 -3.29 40.06
N PRO A 56 8.88 -2.30 39.52
CA PRO A 56 9.19 -2.25 38.09
C PRO A 56 9.95 -3.49 37.55
N GLU A 57 10.67 -4.19 38.42
CA GLU A 57 11.41 -5.42 38.10
C GLU A 57 10.51 -6.62 37.79
N GLU A 58 9.25 -6.56 38.22
CA GLU A 58 8.27 -7.62 37.99
C GLU A 58 7.43 -7.38 36.73
N ILE A 59 7.60 -6.24 36.02
CA ILE A 59 6.87 -5.94 34.78
C ILE A 59 7.22 -6.98 33.70
N THR A 60 6.20 -7.63 33.14
CA THR A 60 6.37 -8.57 32.02
C THR A 60 5.86 -7.97 30.71
N PRO A 61 6.47 -8.31 29.56
CA PRO A 61 6.06 -7.77 28.25
C PRO A 61 4.62 -8.07 27.84
N ASP A 62 4.03 -9.10 28.43
CA ASP A 62 2.66 -9.58 28.18
C ASP A 62 1.63 -9.02 29.18
N SER A 63 2.05 -8.19 30.14
CA SER A 63 1.12 -7.54 31.08
C SER A 63 0.08 -6.70 30.33
N PRO A 64 -1.21 -6.74 30.76
CA PRO A 64 -2.26 -5.88 30.21
C PRO A 64 -1.91 -4.38 30.25
N THR A 65 -1.12 -3.94 31.22
CA THR A 65 -0.68 -2.54 31.40
C THR A 65 0.33 -2.10 30.33
N GLN A 66 1.05 -3.04 29.69
CA GLN A 66 2.08 -2.75 28.69
C GLN A 66 1.55 -2.55 27.27
N ARG A 67 0.22 -2.53 27.08
CA ARG A 67 -0.40 -2.36 25.75
C ARG A 67 -0.24 -0.97 25.15
N VAL A 68 -0.13 0.08 25.95
CA VAL A 68 -0.11 1.49 25.51
C VAL A 68 1.09 2.23 26.14
N GLY A 69 2.29 1.67 26.01
CA GLY A 69 3.52 2.23 26.60
C GLY A 69 4.60 2.66 25.61
N GLY A 70 4.41 2.40 24.30
CA GLY A 70 5.43 2.63 23.28
C GLY A 70 5.89 4.08 23.16
N LYS A 71 7.19 4.27 22.82
CA LYS A 71 7.75 5.59 22.49
C LYS A 71 7.23 6.05 21.14
N ILE A 72 7.12 7.36 20.95
CA ILE A 72 6.89 7.95 19.63
C ILE A 72 8.07 7.56 18.73
N LEU A 73 7.75 6.94 17.58
CA LEU A 73 8.73 6.50 16.60
C LEU A 73 9.07 7.64 15.64
N ASP A 74 10.29 7.65 15.13
CA ASP A 74 10.68 8.56 14.05
C ASP A 74 10.26 8.02 12.67
N SER A 75 10.28 6.69 12.51
CA SER A 75 9.85 5.96 11.31
C SER A 75 9.58 4.49 11.62
N PHE A 76 8.81 3.81 10.77
CA PHE A 76 8.65 2.35 10.84
C PHE A 76 9.84 1.65 10.19
N GLN A 77 10.34 0.61 10.85
CA GLN A 77 11.41 -0.21 10.29
C GLN A 77 10.85 -1.21 9.28
N PRO A 78 11.52 -1.46 8.16
CA PRO A 78 11.13 -2.50 7.23
C PRO A 78 11.31 -3.88 7.89
N TYR A 79 10.35 -4.78 7.66
CA TYR A 79 10.39 -6.17 8.11
C TYR A 79 10.19 -7.15 6.97
N THR A 80 11.12 -8.08 6.78
CA THR A 80 11.01 -9.13 5.77
C THR A 80 10.27 -10.33 6.35
N HIS A 81 9.14 -10.67 5.74
CA HIS A 81 8.35 -11.83 6.13
C HIS A 81 9.06 -13.13 5.76
N GLU A 82 9.22 -14.03 6.71
CA GLU A 82 9.76 -15.36 6.47
C GLU A 82 8.80 -16.19 5.63
N VAL A 83 7.51 -16.18 5.99
CA VAL A 83 6.45 -16.76 5.18
C VAL A 83 5.79 -15.65 4.37
N PRO A 84 5.85 -15.67 3.04
CA PRO A 84 5.26 -14.63 2.20
C PRO A 84 3.76 -14.45 2.46
N LEU A 85 3.30 -13.21 2.50
CA LEU A 85 1.89 -12.86 2.64
C LEU A 85 1.26 -12.65 1.25
N GLU A 86 1.00 -13.75 0.56
CA GLU A 86 0.49 -13.75 -0.82
C GLU A 86 -0.86 -13.02 -0.94
N SER A 87 -1.08 -12.39 -2.08
CA SER A 87 -2.39 -11.87 -2.49
C SER A 87 -3.27 -13.02 -3.00
N LEU A 88 -4.56 -12.79 -3.15
CA LEU A 88 -5.48 -13.76 -3.76
C LEU A 88 -5.77 -13.38 -5.21
N GLN A 89 -6.13 -14.36 -6.01
CA GLN A 89 -6.69 -14.13 -7.34
C GLN A 89 -8.15 -13.71 -7.18
N ASP A 90 -8.52 -12.56 -7.77
CA ASP A 90 -9.90 -12.11 -7.80
C ASP A 90 -10.71 -12.88 -8.85
N VAL A 91 -11.97 -13.19 -8.52
CA VAL A 91 -13.01 -13.74 -9.41
C VAL A 91 -14.29 -12.91 -9.22
N PHE A 92 -15.08 -12.71 -10.28
CA PHE A 92 -16.12 -11.69 -10.31
C PHE A 92 -17.53 -12.23 -10.59
N ASN A 93 -17.67 -13.51 -10.88
CA ASN A 93 -18.95 -14.15 -11.20
C ASN A 93 -18.96 -15.63 -10.79
N GLU A 94 -20.15 -16.22 -10.85
CA GLU A 94 -20.40 -17.61 -10.46
C GLU A 94 -19.66 -18.61 -11.37
N ASP A 95 -19.53 -18.31 -12.66
CA ASP A 95 -18.85 -19.18 -13.62
C ASP A 95 -17.35 -19.29 -13.30
N GLU A 96 -16.72 -18.19 -12.87
CA GLU A 96 -15.32 -18.20 -12.47
C GLU A 96 -15.09 -18.97 -11.15
N VAL A 97 -16.05 -18.94 -10.21
CA VAL A 97 -16.02 -19.80 -9.02
C VAL A 97 -16.17 -21.26 -9.41
N ALA A 98 -17.11 -21.57 -10.32
CA ALA A 98 -17.30 -22.93 -10.83
C ALA A 98 -16.03 -23.44 -11.50
N ALA A 99 -15.42 -22.66 -12.38
CA ALA A 99 -14.17 -23.02 -13.04
C ALA A 99 -13.00 -23.23 -12.05
N PHE A 100 -12.96 -22.44 -10.96
CA PHE A 100 -11.99 -22.69 -9.88
C PHE A 100 -12.25 -24.03 -9.21
N CYS A 101 -13.49 -24.36 -8.82
CA CYS A 101 -13.83 -25.63 -8.20
C CYS A 101 -13.54 -26.82 -9.12
N GLU A 102 -13.94 -26.76 -10.39
CA GLU A 102 -13.66 -27.78 -11.41
C GLU A 102 -12.16 -28.08 -11.52
N LYS A 103 -11.35 -27.04 -11.62
CA LYS A 103 -9.89 -27.16 -11.68
C LYS A 103 -9.29 -27.80 -10.43
N MET A 104 -9.85 -27.52 -9.24
CA MET A 104 -9.42 -28.17 -8.00
C MET A 104 -9.83 -29.65 -8.01
N GLU A 105 -11.06 -29.96 -8.42
CA GLU A 105 -11.58 -31.32 -8.51
C GLU A 105 -10.85 -32.20 -9.56
N GLU A 106 -10.39 -31.62 -10.67
CA GLU A 106 -9.52 -32.29 -11.63
C GLU A 106 -8.19 -32.78 -11.00
N THR A 107 -7.66 -32.00 -10.06
CA THR A 107 -6.38 -32.31 -9.42
C THR A 107 -6.52 -33.15 -8.16
N LEU A 108 -7.56 -32.89 -7.33
CA LEU A 108 -7.74 -33.45 -6.01
C LEU A 108 -8.83 -34.53 -5.94
N GLY A 109 -9.67 -34.59 -6.97
CA GLY A 109 -10.85 -35.45 -7.04
C GLY A 109 -12.13 -34.76 -6.52
N PRO A 110 -13.31 -35.41 -6.73
CA PRO A 110 -14.64 -34.79 -6.54
C PRO A 110 -15.04 -34.59 -5.07
N MET A 111 -14.20 -34.96 -4.13
CA MET A 111 -14.43 -34.83 -2.68
C MET A 111 -13.70 -33.66 -2.05
N ALA A 112 -13.17 -32.73 -2.86
CA ALA A 112 -12.51 -31.55 -2.36
C ALA A 112 -13.43 -30.73 -1.45
N GLU A 113 -12.89 -30.30 -0.33
CA GLU A 113 -13.60 -29.51 0.69
C GLU A 113 -13.02 -28.11 0.74
N TYR A 114 -13.89 -27.11 0.93
CA TYR A 114 -13.51 -25.72 0.89
C TYR A 114 -13.97 -24.97 2.13
N SER A 115 -13.16 -24.06 2.65
CA SER A 115 -13.55 -23.03 3.61
C SER A 115 -14.03 -21.80 2.84
N VAL A 116 -15.21 -21.29 3.20
CA VAL A 116 -15.77 -20.04 2.66
C VAL A 116 -15.87 -19.02 3.78
N GLU A 117 -15.29 -17.84 3.58
CA GLU A 117 -15.09 -16.82 4.59
C GLU A 117 -15.46 -15.43 4.07
N PRO A 118 -15.99 -14.50 4.90
CA PRO A 118 -16.09 -13.09 4.52
C PRO A 118 -14.71 -12.49 4.25
N LYS A 119 -14.60 -11.69 3.21
CA LYS A 119 -13.38 -10.95 2.91
C LYS A 119 -13.42 -9.58 3.57
N VAL A 120 -12.76 -9.47 4.73
CA VAL A 120 -12.68 -8.22 5.49
C VAL A 120 -11.95 -7.15 4.69
N ASP A 121 -12.50 -5.95 4.67
CA ASP A 121 -11.89 -4.77 4.03
C ASP A 121 -11.11 -3.95 5.05
N GLY A 122 -9.82 -4.27 5.20
CA GLY A 122 -8.93 -3.69 6.19
C GLY A 122 -7.48 -3.60 5.75
N LEU A 123 -6.56 -3.80 6.68
CA LEU A 123 -5.12 -3.83 6.47
C LEU A 123 -4.54 -5.16 6.95
N SER A 124 -3.95 -5.92 6.03
CA SER A 124 -3.39 -7.24 6.35
C SER A 124 -2.09 -7.13 7.14
N VAL A 125 -2.01 -7.89 8.23
CA VAL A 125 -0.85 -7.97 9.12
C VAL A 125 -0.50 -9.42 9.44
N ALA A 126 0.78 -9.65 9.75
CA ALA A 126 1.25 -10.87 10.39
C ALA A 126 1.57 -10.59 11.85
N LEU A 127 1.23 -11.53 12.75
CA LEU A 127 1.54 -11.49 14.18
C LEU A 127 2.45 -12.67 14.49
N GLU A 128 3.60 -12.41 15.09
CA GLU A 128 4.57 -13.43 15.52
C GLU A 128 4.56 -13.57 17.04
N TYR A 129 4.46 -14.82 17.49
CA TYR A 129 4.56 -15.23 18.89
C TYR A 129 5.74 -16.17 19.06
N ARG A 130 6.47 -16.03 20.17
CA ARG A 130 7.53 -16.95 20.60
C ARG A 130 7.26 -17.39 22.03
N ASP A 131 7.34 -18.69 22.28
CA ASP A 131 7.02 -19.28 23.57
C ASP A 131 5.66 -18.79 24.12
N GLY A 132 4.70 -18.58 23.19
CA GLY A 132 3.37 -18.10 23.48
C GLY A 132 3.25 -16.59 23.77
N VAL A 133 4.33 -15.79 23.68
CA VAL A 133 4.30 -14.33 23.91
C VAL A 133 4.35 -13.57 22.58
N PHE A 134 3.52 -12.54 22.44
CA PHE A 134 3.53 -11.65 21.28
C PHE A 134 4.83 -10.85 21.20
N VAL A 135 5.62 -11.09 20.16
CA VAL A 135 6.93 -10.44 19.99
C VAL A 135 6.97 -9.44 18.85
N ARG A 136 6.19 -9.65 17.80
CA ARG A 136 6.23 -8.77 16.62
C ARG A 136 4.94 -8.80 15.82
N GLY A 137 4.65 -7.65 15.19
CA GLY A 137 3.64 -7.57 14.17
C GLY A 137 4.04 -6.62 13.04
N ALA A 138 3.79 -7.05 11.79
CA ALA A 138 4.17 -6.30 10.62
C ALA A 138 3.05 -6.26 9.57
N THR A 139 2.96 -5.15 8.83
CA THR A 139 2.03 -5.02 7.70
C THR A 139 2.46 -5.93 6.55
N ARG A 140 1.52 -6.29 5.67
CA ARG A 140 1.83 -7.11 4.49
C ARG A 140 2.88 -6.48 3.58
N GLY A 141 2.84 -5.16 3.38
CA GLY A 141 3.66 -4.49 2.38
C GLY A 141 3.42 -5.04 0.98
N ASP A 142 4.48 -5.38 0.27
CA ASP A 142 4.44 -6.04 -1.05
C ASP A 142 4.23 -7.58 -0.97
N GLY A 143 4.03 -8.10 0.23
CA GLY A 143 3.90 -9.52 0.53
C GLY A 143 5.20 -10.19 0.99
N ARG A 144 6.34 -9.54 0.83
CA ARG A 144 7.67 -9.98 1.28
C ARG A 144 8.26 -9.04 2.30
N VAL A 145 8.17 -7.73 2.06
CA VAL A 145 8.66 -6.70 2.98
C VAL A 145 7.49 -5.81 3.38
N GLY A 146 7.24 -5.74 4.67
CA GLY A 146 6.24 -4.87 5.29
C GLY A 146 6.90 -3.86 6.25
N GLU A 147 6.08 -3.17 7.02
CA GLU A 147 6.52 -2.24 8.07
C GLU A 147 6.28 -2.89 9.44
N ASP A 148 7.27 -2.83 10.33
CA ASP A 148 7.11 -3.25 11.72
C ASP A 148 6.21 -2.24 12.46
N VAL A 149 5.01 -2.68 12.82
CA VAL A 149 3.98 -1.89 13.51
C VAL A 149 3.63 -2.50 14.88
N THR A 150 4.56 -3.22 15.48
CA THR A 150 4.38 -3.98 16.72
C THR A 150 3.75 -3.14 17.82
N GLU A 151 4.27 -1.94 18.09
CA GLU A 151 3.77 -1.08 19.17
C GLU A 151 2.32 -0.63 18.93
N ASN A 152 1.94 -0.40 17.68
CA ASN A 152 0.57 -0.05 17.33
C ASN A 152 -0.36 -1.27 17.45
N LEU A 153 0.09 -2.45 17.03
CA LEU A 153 -0.69 -3.69 17.18
C LEU A 153 -0.92 -4.08 18.64
N ARG A 154 0.03 -3.78 19.55
CA ARG A 154 -0.18 -3.95 21.00
C ARG A 154 -1.39 -3.17 21.54
N THR A 155 -1.74 -2.06 20.92
CA THR A 155 -2.90 -1.24 21.32
C THR A 155 -4.24 -1.88 20.94
N ILE A 156 -4.26 -2.86 20.04
CA ILE A 156 -5.48 -3.58 19.63
C ILE A 156 -5.81 -4.62 20.70
N ARG A 157 -6.89 -4.41 21.40
CA ARG A 157 -7.23 -5.17 22.60
C ARG A 157 -7.61 -6.62 22.34
N SER A 158 -8.12 -6.93 21.15
CA SER A 158 -8.43 -8.30 20.71
C SER A 158 -7.20 -9.13 20.30
N ILE A 159 -6.00 -8.54 20.22
CA ILE A 159 -4.76 -9.27 20.02
C ILE A 159 -4.28 -9.80 21.38
N PRO A 160 -4.19 -11.13 21.61
CA PRO A 160 -3.66 -11.67 22.85
C PRO A 160 -2.17 -11.37 22.98
N MET A 161 -1.73 -10.85 24.13
CA MET A 161 -0.29 -10.63 24.40
C MET A 161 0.41 -11.91 24.78
N SER A 162 -0.33 -12.87 25.35
CA SER A 162 0.14 -14.23 25.62
C SER A 162 -0.91 -15.25 25.26
N LEU A 163 -0.45 -16.42 24.80
CA LEU A 163 -1.29 -17.53 24.36
C LEU A 163 -1.40 -18.60 25.45
N PRO A 164 -2.54 -19.30 25.58
CA PRO A 164 -2.70 -20.43 26.48
C PRO A 164 -1.68 -21.56 26.24
N GLU A 165 -1.47 -21.93 24.98
CA GLU A 165 -0.45 -22.90 24.59
C GLU A 165 0.84 -22.19 24.16
N LYS A 166 1.97 -22.59 24.76
CA LYS A 166 3.28 -21.96 24.51
C LYS A 166 4.04 -22.75 23.45
N LEU A 167 3.64 -22.60 22.18
CA LEU A 167 4.44 -23.12 21.08
C LEU A 167 5.77 -22.35 20.97
N PRO A 168 6.87 -23.00 20.55
CA PRO A 168 8.15 -22.32 20.32
C PRO A 168 7.99 -21.11 19.40
N ARG A 169 7.19 -21.27 18.34
CA ARG A 169 6.89 -20.19 17.42
C ARG A 169 5.52 -20.35 16.76
N LEU A 170 4.78 -19.27 16.69
CA LEU A 170 3.51 -19.16 15.97
C LEU A 170 3.48 -17.87 15.15
N ILE A 171 3.13 -17.97 13.86
CA ILE A 171 2.86 -16.82 13.01
C ILE A 171 1.44 -16.94 12.48
N VAL A 172 0.63 -15.92 12.73
CA VAL A 172 -0.75 -15.84 12.25
C VAL A 172 -0.94 -14.62 11.38
N ARG A 173 -1.89 -14.68 10.45
CA ARG A 173 -2.28 -13.58 9.58
C ARG A 173 -3.70 -13.14 9.88
N GLY A 174 -3.91 -11.84 9.99
CA GLY A 174 -5.21 -11.24 10.21
C GLY A 174 -5.40 -9.97 9.41
N GLU A 175 -6.64 -9.49 9.39
CA GLU A 175 -6.99 -8.21 8.81
C GLU A 175 -7.37 -7.24 9.92
N VAL A 176 -6.59 -6.16 10.07
CA VAL A 176 -6.90 -5.07 11.01
C VAL A 176 -7.94 -4.17 10.37
N TYR A 177 -9.02 -3.89 11.10
CA TYR A 177 -10.12 -3.07 10.62
C TYR A 177 -10.57 -2.05 11.68
N MET A 178 -11.33 -1.06 11.26
CA MET A 178 -12.08 -0.16 12.13
C MET A 178 -13.56 -0.56 12.05
N ALA A 179 -14.17 -0.87 13.19
CA ALA A 179 -15.58 -1.19 13.23
C ALA A 179 -16.42 0.01 12.74
N ARG A 180 -17.53 -0.26 12.05
CA ARG A 180 -18.41 0.81 11.50
C ARG A 180 -18.89 1.78 12.56
N SER A 181 -19.30 1.28 13.73
CA SER A 181 -19.73 2.12 14.85
C SER A 181 -18.61 3.04 15.36
N VAL A 182 -17.37 2.55 15.43
CA VAL A 182 -16.19 3.33 15.81
C VAL A 182 -15.88 4.40 14.76
N PHE A 183 -15.93 4.04 13.48
CA PHE A 183 -15.71 4.97 12.37
C PHE A 183 -16.74 6.12 12.39
N GLU A 184 -18.01 5.82 12.58
CA GLU A 184 -19.09 6.80 12.67
C GLU A 184 -18.92 7.73 13.87
N ALA A 185 -18.57 7.17 15.04
CA ALA A 185 -18.33 7.94 16.25
C ALA A 185 -17.11 8.89 16.12
N ILE A 186 -16.03 8.43 15.48
CA ILE A 186 -14.85 9.26 15.20
C ILE A 186 -15.21 10.38 14.22
N ASN A 187 -15.94 10.10 13.15
CA ASN A 187 -16.33 11.10 12.17
C ASN A 187 -17.29 12.15 12.77
N ALA A 188 -18.26 11.73 13.58
CA ALA A 188 -19.12 12.68 14.31
C ALA A 188 -18.31 13.63 15.22
N ARG A 189 -17.30 13.12 15.93
CA ARG A 189 -16.39 13.97 16.72
C ARG A 189 -15.58 14.92 15.85
N ARG A 190 -15.02 14.44 14.73
CA ARG A 190 -14.24 15.26 13.80
C ARG A 190 -15.06 16.38 13.18
N GLU A 191 -16.32 16.11 12.87
CA GLU A 191 -17.27 17.11 12.37
C GLU A 191 -17.51 18.23 13.39
N LEU A 192 -17.75 17.87 14.67
CA LEU A 192 -17.88 18.83 15.77
C LEU A 192 -16.61 19.67 15.97
N GLU A 193 -15.44 19.09 15.74
CA GLU A 193 -14.14 19.75 15.85
C GLU A 193 -13.76 20.53 14.56
N GLY A 194 -14.58 20.55 13.53
CA GLY A 194 -14.28 21.16 12.23
C GLY A 194 -13.12 20.54 11.47
N LYS A 195 -12.79 19.26 11.75
CA LYS A 195 -11.71 18.52 11.12
C LYS A 195 -12.22 17.75 9.88
N PRO A 196 -11.38 17.55 8.84
CA PRO A 196 -11.76 16.72 7.70
C PRO A 196 -12.20 15.32 8.12
N LEU A 197 -13.30 14.81 7.58
CA LEU A 197 -13.80 13.48 7.87
C LEU A 197 -12.87 12.40 7.29
N MET A 198 -12.83 11.24 7.93
CA MET A 198 -12.16 10.07 7.37
C MET A 198 -12.99 9.51 6.22
N ALA A 199 -12.35 9.03 5.17
CA ALA A 199 -12.99 8.66 3.91
C ALA A 199 -13.79 7.34 4.00
N ASN A 200 -13.20 6.30 4.59
CA ASN A 200 -13.82 5.00 4.79
C ASN A 200 -13.12 4.25 5.94
N PRO A 201 -13.75 3.18 6.49
CA PRO A 201 -13.20 2.39 7.59
C PRO A 201 -11.83 1.78 7.29
N ARG A 202 -11.61 1.26 6.07
CA ARG A 202 -10.32 0.67 5.64
C ARG A 202 -9.19 1.68 5.69
N ASN A 203 -9.35 2.83 5.03
CA ASN A 203 -8.32 3.87 5.01
C ASN A 203 -8.10 4.46 6.41
N ALA A 204 -9.17 4.56 7.20
CA ALA A 204 -9.10 4.98 8.59
C ALA A 204 -8.29 3.99 9.44
N ALA A 205 -8.50 2.68 9.27
CA ALA A 205 -7.72 1.64 9.93
C ALA A 205 -6.24 1.68 9.51
N ALA A 206 -5.97 1.69 8.20
CA ALA A 206 -4.61 1.75 7.66
C ALA A 206 -3.84 2.99 8.13
N GLY A 207 -4.47 4.18 8.05
CA GLY A 207 -3.88 5.43 8.53
C GLY A 207 -3.69 5.47 10.05
N SER A 208 -4.54 4.78 10.81
CA SER A 208 -4.42 4.70 12.27
C SER A 208 -3.32 3.74 12.70
N LEU A 209 -3.21 2.58 12.06
CA LEU A 209 -2.16 1.61 12.35
C LEU A 209 -0.75 2.12 11.99
N ARG A 210 -0.66 3.09 11.09
CA ARG A 210 0.61 3.72 10.66
C ARG A 210 0.85 5.08 11.33
N GLN A 211 0.28 5.32 12.51
CA GLN A 211 0.63 6.47 13.34
C GLN A 211 1.97 6.22 14.06
N LEU A 212 2.84 7.22 14.08
CA LEU A 212 4.14 7.12 14.77
C LEU A 212 3.98 7.13 16.30
N ASP A 213 2.88 7.68 16.80
CA ASP A 213 2.51 7.65 18.22
C ASP A 213 1.47 6.56 18.49
N PRO A 214 1.82 5.48 19.22
CA PRO A 214 0.90 4.40 19.55
C PRO A 214 -0.33 4.87 20.36
N LYS A 215 -0.22 5.97 21.12
CA LYS A 215 -1.36 6.53 21.86
C LYS A 215 -2.46 7.03 20.93
N ILE A 216 -2.09 7.56 19.76
CA ILE A 216 -3.07 7.96 18.74
C ILE A 216 -3.74 6.72 18.17
N CYS A 217 -2.97 5.65 17.90
CA CYS A 217 -3.52 4.37 17.44
C CYS A 217 -4.51 3.79 18.46
N ALA A 218 -4.17 3.78 19.75
CA ALA A 218 -5.03 3.31 20.84
C ALA A 218 -6.40 4.00 20.87
N GLN A 219 -6.43 5.33 20.65
CA GLN A 219 -7.66 6.11 20.60
C GLN A 219 -8.56 5.79 19.40
N ARG A 220 -8.05 5.08 18.40
CA ARG A 220 -8.77 4.68 17.18
C ARG A 220 -9.56 3.39 17.34
N GLN A 221 -9.37 2.67 18.45
CA GLN A 221 -10.11 1.44 18.78
C GLN A 221 -10.17 0.46 17.60
N LEU A 222 -9.00 0.18 17.01
CA LEU A 222 -8.88 -0.82 15.95
C LEU A 222 -9.16 -2.22 16.49
N ASP A 223 -9.60 -3.11 15.59
CA ASP A 223 -9.86 -4.51 15.87
C ASP A 223 -9.21 -5.39 14.79
N ILE A 224 -9.17 -6.71 14.98
CA ILE A 224 -8.56 -7.65 14.05
C ILE A 224 -9.45 -8.88 13.86
N ALA A 225 -9.50 -9.39 12.64
CA ALA A 225 -10.04 -10.72 12.33
C ALA A 225 -8.91 -11.61 11.79
N VAL A 226 -8.56 -12.65 12.53
CA VAL A 226 -7.51 -13.61 12.14
C VAL A 226 -8.11 -14.65 11.21
N PHE A 227 -7.47 -14.87 10.06
CA PHE A 227 -8.01 -15.71 8.99
C PHE A 227 -7.02 -16.76 8.45
N ASN A 228 -5.79 -16.80 8.93
CA ASN A 228 -4.82 -17.81 8.50
C ASN A 228 -3.72 -18.03 9.51
N LEU A 229 -3.35 -19.30 9.69
CA LEU A 229 -2.15 -19.72 10.38
C LEU A 229 -1.04 -19.83 9.32
N GLN A 230 0.06 -19.11 9.51
CA GLN A 230 1.19 -19.07 8.57
C GLN A 230 2.30 -20.04 8.96
N LEU A 231 2.56 -20.18 10.26
CA LEU A 231 3.58 -21.07 10.83
C LEU A 231 3.17 -21.50 12.22
N ALA A 232 3.38 -22.78 12.56
CA ALA A 232 3.30 -23.30 13.92
C ALA A 232 4.42 -24.32 14.12
N GLU A 233 5.41 -23.99 14.93
CA GLU A 233 6.48 -24.91 15.29
C GLU A 233 6.03 -25.78 16.47
N GLY A 234 6.16 -27.10 16.32
CA GLY A 234 5.80 -28.06 17.35
C GLY A 234 4.35 -28.56 17.29
N ARG A 235 3.57 -28.14 16.30
CA ARG A 235 2.20 -28.64 16.07
C ARG A 235 1.89 -28.72 14.59
N GLU A 236 1.29 -29.82 14.17
CA GLU A 236 0.81 -30.04 12.80
C GLU A 236 -0.71 -29.99 12.75
N PHE A 237 -1.24 -29.60 11.58
CA PHE A 237 -2.65 -29.50 11.30
C PHE A 237 -2.96 -30.16 9.96
N THR A 238 -4.16 -30.70 9.83
CA THR A 238 -4.62 -31.39 8.62
C THR A 238 -5.48 -30.50 7.74
N SER A 239 -6.23 -29.57 8.33
CA SER A 239 -7.16 -28.71 7.60
C SER A 239 -7.09 -27.25 8.07
N HIS A 240 -7.53 -26.36 7.20
CA HIS A 240 -7.63 -24.95 7.51
C HIS A 240 -8.66 -24.66 8.61
N ALA A 241 -9.81 -25.33 8.58
CA ALA A 241 -10.81 -25.19 9.64
C ALA A 241 -10.22 -25.57 11.01
N GLU A 242 -9.46 -26.68 11.09
CA GLU A 242 -8.75 -27.05 12.31
C GLU A 242 -7.77 -25.97 12.79
N THR A 243 -7.08 -25.28 11.86
CA THR A 243 -6.19 -24.16 12.24
C THR A 243 -6.99 -22.98 12.81
N LEU A 244 -8.15 -22.67 12.25
CA LEU A 244 -9.00 -21.58 12.74
C LEU A 244 -9.61 -21.92 14.12
N ASP A 245 -10.08 -23.15 14.32
CA ASP A 245 -10.55 -23.63 15.62
C ASP A 245 -9.44 -23.59 16.68
N TYR A 246 -8.24 -24.00 16.31
CA TYR A 246 -7.06 -23.88 17.17
C TYR A 246 -6.79 -22.40 17.53
N LEU A 247 -6.77 -21.50 16.56
CA LEU A 247 -6.54 -20.08 16.81
C LEU A 247 -7.62 -19.46 17.71
N ALA A 248 -8.88 -19.87 17.56
CA ALA A 248 -9.95 -19.48 18.48
C ALA A 248 -9.67 -19.97 19.91
N SER A 249 -9.19 -21.21 20.08
CA SER A 249 -8.77 -21.75 21.39
C SER A 249 -7.58 -20.99 21.99
N GLN A 250 -6.75 -20.36 21.15
CA GLN A 250 -5.64 -19.50 21.55
C GLN A 250 -6.06 -18.04 21.80
N ARG A 251 -7.36 -17.75 21.92
CA ARG A 251 -7.97 -16.46 22.23
C ARG A 251 -7.89 -15.42 21.10
N PHE A 252 -7.62 -15.85 19.86
CA PHE A 252 -7.74 -14.94 18.72
C PHE A 252 -9.20 -14.72 18.32
N LYS A 253 -9.51 -13.52 17.86
CA LYS A 253 -10.76 -13.23 17.16
C LYS A 253 -10.66 -13.74 15.73
N VAL A 254 -11.24 -14.90 15.48
CA VAL A 254 -11.15 -15.61 14.20
C VAL A 254 -12.28 -15.21 13.27
N ILE A 255 -11.99 -15.15 11.96
CA ILE A 255 -12.98 -14.89 10.93
C ILE A 255 -14.09 -15.97 10.94
N PRO A 256 -15.39 -15.62 10.81
CA PRO A 256 -16.42 -16.59 10.57
C PRO A 256 -16.12 -17.40 9.32
N HIS A 257 -16.29 -18.73 9.39
CA HIS A 257 -16.02 -19.60 8.24
C HIS A 257 -17.00 -20.76 8.21
N LYS A 258 -17.20 -21.33 7.02
CA LYS A 258 -18.01 -22.51 6.82
C LYS A 258 -17.32 -23.47 5.87
N THR A 259 -17.23 -24.72 6.27
CA THR A 259 -16.66 -25.79 5.44
C THR A 259 -17.72 -26.43 4.58
N LEU A 260 -17.51 -26.45 3.25
CA LEU A 260 -18.47 -26.85 2.25
C LEU A 260 -17.85 -27.74 1.18
N ARG A 261 -18.70 -28.49 0.49
CA ARG A 261 -18.37 -29.29 -0.69
C ARG A 261 -19.37 -28.99 -1.81
N GLY A 262 -18.88 -29.01 -3.03
CA GLY A 262 -19.71 -28.75 -4.21
C GLY A 262 -19.93 -27.26 -4.48
N THR A 263 -19.86 -26.91 -5.75
CA THR A 263 -19.89 -25.53 -6.25
C THR A 263 -21.18 -24.78 -5.87
N ALA A 264 -22.34 -25.47 -5.92
CA ALA A 264 -23.62 -24.83 -5.61
C ALA A 264 -23.72 -24.35 -4.15
N ASP A 265 -23.23 -25.15 -3.20
CA ASP A 265 -23.25 -24.78 -1.78
C ASP A 265 -22.25 -23.65 -1.50
N ILE A 266 -21.09 -23.64 -2.18
CA ILE A 266 -20.10 -22.56 -2.10
C ILE A 266 -20.70 -21.25 -2.60
N GLN A 267 -21.35 -21.26 -3.76
CA GLN A 267 -22.00 -20.08 -4.32
C GLN A 267 -23.13 -19.57 -3.43
N ALA A 268 -23.96 -20.47 -2.89
CA ALA A 268 -25.02 -20.11 -1.94
C ALA A 268 -24.44 -19.43 -0.69
N GLU A 269 -23.33 -19.92 -0.17
CA GLU A 269 -22.65 -19.32 0.98
C GLU A 269 -22.05 -17.94 0.66
N ILE A 270 -21.44 -17.77 -0.53
CA ILE A 270 -20.94 -16.48 -1.00
C ILE A 270 -22.07 -15.45 -1.01
N PHE A 271 -23.27 -15.80 -1.52
CA PHE A 271 -24.40 -14.90 -1.53
C PHE A 271 -24.96 -14.62 -0.13
N ARG A 272 -25.04 -15.66 0.74
CA ARG A 272 -25.45 -15.47 2.13
C ARG A 272 -24.53 -14.46 2.87
N ILE A 273 -23.22 -14.55 2.68
CA ILE A 273 -22.25 -13.59 3.25
C ILE A 273 -22.56 -12.17 2.75
N ASN A 274 -22.93 -12.00 1.47
CA ASN A 274 -23.28 -10.68 0.95
C ASN A 274 -24.59 -10.15 1.55
N ASP A 275 -25.60 -10.99 1.69
CA ASP A 275 -26.90 -10.59 2.24
C ASP A 275 -26.78 -10.18 3.71
N GLU A 276 -25.94 -10.88 4.47
CA GLU A 276 -25.66 -10.62 5.88
C GLU A 276 -24.51 -9.61 6.10
N ARG A 277 -24.03 -8.94 5.05
CA ARG A 277 -22.86 -8.04 5.12
C ARG A 277 -22.99 -6.92 6.17
N MET A 278 -24.23 -6.52 6.48
CA MET A 278 -24.52 -5.47 7.47
C MET A 278 -24.47 -5.97 8.92
N ASP A 279 -24.53 -7.28 9.13
CA ASP A 279 -24.50 -7.90 10.45
C ASP A 279 -23.06 -8.04 10.99
N TYR A 280 -22.07 -8.01 10.10
CA TYR A 280 -20.65 -7.97 10.51
C TYR A 280 -20.30 -6.57 11.07
N PRO A 281 -19.45 -6.47 12.09
CA PRO A 281 -18.97 -5.18 12.62
C PRO A 281 -18.03 -4.44 11.66
N PHE A 282 -17.51 -5.13 10.64
CA PHE A 282 -16.57 -4.63 9.64
C PHE A 282 -17.19 -4.60 8.25
N ASP A 283 -16.58 -3.83 7.36
CA ASP A 283 -16.93 -3.87 5.94
C ASP A 283 -16.28 -5.08 5.26
N ILE A 284 -16.97 -5.63 4.25
CA ILE A 284 -16.46 -6.70 3.39
C ILE A 284 -16.51 -6.27 1.93
N ASP A 285 -15.49 -6.67 1.16
CA ASP A 285 -15.40 -6.41 -0.28
C ASP A 285 -15.62 -7.68 -1.13
N GLY A 286 -15.88 -8.82 -0.47
CA GLY A 286 -16.06 -10.11 -1.13
C GLY A 286 -16.20 -11.27 -0.17
N ALA A 287 -16.01 -12.46 -0.70
CA ALA A 287 -15.85 -13.70 0.05
C ALA A 287 -14.58 -14.43 -0.42
N VAL A 288 -13.96 -15.20 0.45
CA VAL A 288 -12.77 -16.00 0.12
C VAL A 288 -13.12 -17.47 0.13
N VAL A 289 -12.78 -18.17 -0.93
CA VAL A 289 -12.92 -19.63 -1.06
C VAL A 289 -11.53 -20.24 -1.02
N LYS A 290 -11.28 -21.13 -0.08
CA LYS A 290 -9.99 -21.80 0.13
C LYS A 290 -10.16 -23.31 0.16
N VAL A 291 -9.28 -24.07 -0.49
CA VAL A 291 -9.19 -25.53 -0.28
C VAL A 291 -8.90 -25.79 1.20
N ASN A 292 -9.70 -26.65 1.85
CA ASN A 292 -9.62 -26.86 3.30
C ASN A 292 -8.41 -27.72 3.72
N SER A 293 -8.07 -28.75 2.95
CA SER A 293 -6.94 -29.66 3.23
C SER A 293 -5.58 -28.96 3.04
N LEU A 294 -4.73 -28.97 4.08
CA LEU A 294 -3.39 -28.35 4.03
C LEU A 294 -2.42 -29.16 3.16
N SER A 295 -2.51 -30.48 3.14
CA SER A 295 -1.71 -31.32 2.25
C SER A 295 -2.02 -31.04 0.79
N ASP A 296 -3.29 -30.82 0.45
CA ASP A 296 -3.70 -30.51 -0.93
C ASP A 296 -3.22 -29.13 -1.36
N ARG A 297 -3.19 -28.15 -0.44
CA ARG A 297 -2.58 -26.83 -0.71
C ARG A 297 -1.11 -26.95 -1.09
N THR A 298 -0.38 -27.85 -0.45
CA THR A 298 1.03 -28.12 -0.78
C THR A 298 1.17 -28.71 -2.17
N ILE A 299 0.27 -29.61 -2.59
CA ILE A 299 0.23 -30.20 -3.95
C ILE A 299 -0.07 -29.12 -5.00
N LEU A 300 -1.07 -28.26 -4.75
CA LEU A 300 -1.50 -27.22 -5.67
C LEU A 300 -0.46 -26.10 -5.79
N GLY A 301 0.22 -25.77 -4.71
CA GLY A 301 1.25 -24.73 -4.66
C GLY A 301 0.73 -23.33 -4.98
N SER A 302 1.66 -22.44 -5.32
CA SER A 302 1.41 -21.04 -5.64
C SER A 302 1.98 -20.66 -7.02
N THR A 303 1.45 -19.60 -7.60
CA THR A 303 2.05 -18.87 -8.72
C THR A 303 3.07 -17.85 -8.17
N ALA A 304 3.66 -17.03 -9.04
CA ALA A 304 4.52 -15.93 -8.59
C ALA A 304 3.77 -14.84 -7.77
N LYS A 305 2.42 -14.80 -7.83
CA LYS A 305 1.59 -13.75 -7.22
C LYS A 305 0.54 -14.28 -6.26
N PHE A 306 -0.04 -15.47 -6.54
CA PHE A 306 -1.22 -15.97 -5.85
C PHE A 306 -1.08 -17.45 -5.53
N PRO A 307 -1.64 -17.91 -4.38
CA PRO A 307 -1.85 -19.33 -4.14
C PRO A 307 -2.88 -19.88 -5.13
N LYS A 308 -2.68 -21.10 -5.61
CA LYS A 308 -3.61 -21.75 -6.54
C LYS A 308 -4.82 -22.35 -5.83
N TRP A 309 -4.74 -22.53 -4.53
CA TRP A 309 -5.72 -23.17 -3.66
C TRP A 309 -6.76 -22.19 -3.07
N ALA A 310 -6.70 -20.91 -3.44
CA ALA A 310 -7.65 -19.92 -2.93
C ALA A 310 -7.98 -18.87 -3.98
N VAL A 311 -9.23 -18.39 -3.94
CA VAL A 311 -9.72 -17.27 -4.74
C VAL A 311 -10.54 -16.31 -3.88
N ALA A 312 -10.56 -15.04 -4.27
CA ALA A 312 -11.37 -14.00 -3.67
C ALA A 312 -12.52 -13.63 -4.63
N TYR A 313 -13.74 -14.01 -4.28
CA TYR A 313 -14.92 -13.56 -4.99
C TYR A 313 -15.22 -12.11 -4.64
N LYS A 314 -15.21 -11.24 -5.64
CA LYS A 314 -15.53 -9.83 -5.50
C LYS A 314 -17.00 -9.59 -5.82
N TYR A 315 -17.71 -8.97 -4.87
CA TYR A 315 -19.10 -8.62 -5.15
C TYR A 315 -19.19 -7.57 -6.25
N PRO A 316 -20.26 -7.61 -7.09
CA PRO A 316 -20.47 -6.58 -8.07
C PRO A 316 -20.44 -5.20 -7.42
N PRO A 317 -19.76 -4.22 -8.03
CA PRO A 317 -19.66 -2.88 -7.47
C PRO A 317 -21.06 -2.27 -7.33
N GLU A 318 -21.30 -1.65 -6.18
CA GLU A 318 -22.55 -0.91 -5.95
C GLU A 318 -22.69 0.20 -6.98
N LYS A 319 -23.90 0.35 -7.54
CA LYS A 319 -24.25 1.39 -8.53
C LYS A 319 -25.38 2.23 -8.00
N LYS A 320 -25.25 3.56 -8.08
CA LYS A 320 -26.31 4.49 -7.67
C LYS A 320 -26.44 5.65 -8.63
N TYR A 321 -27.62 6.21 -8.68
CA TYR A 321 -27.89 7.42 -9.44
C TYR A 321 -27.53 8.66 -8.62
N ALA A 322 -26.88 9.62 -9.28
CA ALA A 322 -26.59 10.95 -8.76
C ALA A 322 -26.82 11.99 -9.88
N THR A 323 -26.98 13.26 -9.52
CA THR A 323 -27.14 14.34 -10.51
C THR A 323 -25.81 15.08 -10.67
N VAL A 324 -25.40 15.34 -11.91
CA VAL A 324 -24.26 16.18 -12.22
C VAL A 324 -24.63 17.64 -11.98
N THR A 325 -24.09 18.24 -10.93
CA THR A 325 -24.36 19.63 -10.56
C THR A 325 -23.43 20.61 -11.24
N ASP A 326 -22.19 20.18 -11.54
CA ASP A 326 -21.16 20.98 -12.22
C ASP A 326 -20.11 20.08 -12.86
N ILE A 327 -19.29 20.63 -13.76
CA ILE A 327 -18.10 20.00 -14.32
C ILE A 327 -16.91 20.92 -14.11
N VAL A 328 -15.99 20.52 -13.24
CA VAL A 328 -14.79 21.28 -12.88
C VAL A 328 -13.59 20.71 -13.63
N VAL A 329 -12.76 21.60 -14.19
CA VAL A 329 -11.57 21.23 -14.94
C VAL A 329 -10.33 21.52 -14.11
N GLN A 330 -9.52 20.49 -13.88
CA GLN A 330 -8.23 20.59 -13.21
C GLN A 330 -7.09 20.56 -14.24
N VAL A 331 -6.02 21.32 -13.98
CA VAL A 331 -4.82 21.34 -14.84
C VAL A 331 -3.76 20.48 -14.19
N GLY A 332 -3.33 19.43 -14.89
CA GLY A 332 -2.28 18.51 -14.45
C GLY A 332 -0.86 19.08 -14.61
N ARG A 333 0.14 18.35 -14.11
CA ARG A 333 1.57 18.70 -14.19
C ARG A 333 2.04 18.99 -15.62
N THR A 334 1.61 18.18 -16.56
CA THR A 334 1.96 18.30 -17.98
C THR A 334 1.00 19.22 -18.76
N GLY A 335 0.21 20.05 -18.06
CA GLY A 335 -0.78 20.93 -18.65
C GLY A 335 -2.10 20.25 -19.04
N VAL A 336 -2.25 18.94 -18.88
CA VAL A 336 -3.47 18.20 -19.25
C VAL A 336 -4.66 18.72 -18.46
N LEU A 337 -5.74 19.06 -19.17
CA LEU A 337 -7.02 19.41 -18.59
C LEU A 337 -7.78 18.12 -18.26
N THR A 338 -7.99 17.88 -16.97
CA THR A 338 -8.72 16.71 -16.48
C THR A 338 -10.07 17.13 -15.95
N PRO A 339 -11.18 16.82 -16.66
CA PRO A 339 -12.53 17.15 -16.20
C PRO A 339 -12.97 16.18 -15.09
N LYS A 340 -13.75 16.73 -14.16
CA LYS A 340 -14.34 16.02 -13.03
C LYS A 340 -15.79 16.48 -12.86
N ALA A 341 -16.75 15.55 -12.84
CA ALA A 341 -18.13 15.85 -12.50
C ALA A 341 -18.24 16.09 -11.00
N VAL A 342 -18.93 17.17 -10.63
CA VAL A 342 -19.44 17.39 -9.28
C VAL A 342 -20.85 16.80 -9.22
N LEU A 343 -21.11 15.97 -8.22
CA LEU A 343 -22.34 15.21 -8.09
C LEU A 343 -23.12 15.64 -6.85
N THR A 344 -24.44 15.50 -6.90
CA THR A 344 -25.22 15.45 -5.65
C THR A 344 -24.66 14.36 -4.75
N PRO A 345 -24.48 14.61 -3.43
CA PRO A 345 -23.90 13.62 -2.53
C PRO A 345 -24.69 12.30 -2.59
N VAL A 346 -23.99 11.21 -2.85
CA VAL A 346 -24.57 9.86 -2.90
C VAL A 346 -23.71 8.91 -2.10
N ARG A 347 -24.34 8.11 -1.22
CA ARG A 347 -23.64 7.08 -0.45
C ARG A 347 -23.42 5.85 -1.33
N LEU A 348 -22.16 5.52 -1.59
CA LEU A 348 -21.75 4.46 -2.50
C LEU A 348 -20.56 3.70 -1.89
N ALA A 349 -20.73 2.38 -1.69
CA ALA A 349 -19.72 1.51 -1.09
C ALA A 349 -19.08 2.13 0.19
N GLY A 350 -19.94 2.43 1.18
CA GLY A 350 -19.53 2.92 2.50
C GLY A 350 -19.04 4.38 2.57
N THR A 351 -18.90 5.09 1.44
CA THR A 351 -18.44 6.50 1.42
C THR A 351 -19.46 7.41 0.74
N THR A 352 -19.40 8.71 1.08
CA THR A 352 -20.18 9.73 0.37
C THR A 352 -19.37 10.21 -0.83
N VAL A 353 -19.90 9.93 -2.03
CA VAL A 353 -19.33 10.34 -3.30
C VAL A 353 -19.96 11.67 -3.73
N THR A 354 -19.14 12.67 -3.95
CA THR A 354 -19.53 14.00 -4.44
C THR A 354 -18.88 14.35 -5.77
N ASN A 355 -17.97 13.50 -6.26
CA ASN A 355 -17.26 13.74 -7.52
C ASN A 355 -17.02 12.42 -8.25
N ALA A 356 -17.00 12.47 -9.59
CA ALA A 356 -16.62 11.34 -10.44
C ALA A 356 -15.67 11.80 -11.54
N THR A 357 -14.72 10.94 -11.95
CA THR A 357 -13.84 11.25 -13.07
C THR A 357 -14.59 11.26 -14.39
N LEU A 358 -14.20 12.19 -15.27
CA LEU A 358 -14.69 12.28 -16.65
C LEU A 358 -13.58 12.02 -17.67
N HIS A 359 -12.41 11.62 -17.21
CA HIS A 359 -11.22 11.27 -18.00
C HIS A 359 -10.77 12.38 -18.98
N ASN A 360 -11.51 12.63 -20.05
CA ASN A 360 -11.19 13.58 -21.11
C ASN A 360 -12.46 14.05 -21.86
N GLN A 361 -12.28 14.91 -22.88
CA GLN A 361 -13.38 15.41 -23.69
C GLN A 361 -14.09 14.32 -24.49
N ASP A 362 -13.36 13.32 -24.98
CA ASP A 362 -13.94 12.24 -25.81
C ASP A 362 -14.88 11.37 -24.97
N PHE A 363 -14.53 11.06 -23.72
CA PHE A 363 -15.39 10.35 -22.79
C PHE A 363 -16.70 11.11 -22.48
N ILE A 364 -16.60 12.45 -22.31
CA ILE A 364 -17.78 13.29 -22.09
C ILE A 364 -18.70 13.26 -23.32
N ALA A 365 -18.11 13.35 -24.52
CA ALA A 365 -18.83 13.35 -25.78
C ALA A 365 -19.46 11.98 -26.09
N GLU A 366 -18.71 10.88 -25.88
CA GLU A 366 -19.20 9.49 -26.07
C GLU A 366 -20.42 9.19 -25.23
N LYS A 367 -20.39 9.60 -23.96
CA LYS A 367 -21.51 9.37 -23.03
C LYS A 367 -22.54 10.51 -23.04
N ASP A 368 -22.29 11.57 -23.79
CA ASP A 368 -23.13 12.80 -23.85
C ASP A 368 -23.48 13.32 -22.45
N ILE A 369 -22.46 13.43 -21.57
CA ILE A 369 -22.66 13.89 -20.19
C ILE A 369 -22.83 15.40 -20.16
N ARG A 370 -23.91 15.87 -19.51
CA ARG A 370 -24.25 17.30 -19.38
C ARG A 370 -24.49 17.68 -17.93
N ILE A 371 -24.30 18.94 -17.60
CA ILE A 371 -24.69 19.48 -16.30
C ILE A 371 -26.21 19.40 -16.19
N GLY A 372 -26.71 18.87 -15.06
CA GLY A 372 -28.11 18.58 -14.81
C GLY A 372 -28.53 17.13 -15.06
N ASP A 373 -27.70 16.32 -15.72
CA ASP A 373 -28.01 14.92 -15.99
C ASP A 373 -28.06 14.08 -14.73
N THR A 374 -29.00 13.13 -14.71
CA THR A 374 -28.97 12.00 -13.78
C THR A 374 -28.07 10.92 -14.35
N VAL A 375 -27.03 10.56 -13.62
CA VAL A 375 -26.00 9.61 -14.06
C VAL A 375 -25.90 8.41 -13.12
N LEU A 376 -25.61 7.24 -13.68
CA LEU A 376 -25.33 6.03 -12.93
C LEU A 376 -23.84 6.02 -12.57
N VAL A 377 -23.52 6.00 -11.28
CA VAL A 377 -22.15 6.08 -10.75
C VAL A 377 -21.78 4.77 -10.10
N GLN A 378 -20.55 4.32 -10.31
CA GLN A 378 -19.90 3.25 -9.56
C GLN A 378 -18.48 3.66 -9.15
N LYS A 379 -17.81 2.83 -8.35
CA LYS A 379 -16.37 2.97 -8.09
C LYS A 379 -15.59 1.97 -8.93
N ALA A 380 -14.75 2.46 -9.84
CA ALA A 380 -13.80 1.62 -10.57
C ALA A 380 -12.73 1.10 -9.59
N GLY A 381 -12.51 -0.22 -9.58
CA GLY A 381 -11.57 -0.86 -8.67
C GLY A 381 -11.85 -0.59 -7.18
N GLU A 382 -13.12 -0.36 -6.82
CA GLU A 382 -13.59 -0.05 -5.45
C GLU A 382 -13.11 1.31 -4.88
N ILE A 383 -12.35 2.08 -5.66
CA ILE A 383 -11.69 3.32 -5.20
C ILE A 383 -12.21 4.56 -5.94
N ILE A 384 -12.13 4.56 -7.27
CA ILE A 384 -12.33 5.76 -8.10
C ILE A 384 -13.77 5.86 -8.59
N PRO A 385 -14.56 6.89 -8.18
CA PRO A 385 -15.90 7.09 -8.72
C PRO A 385 -15.86 7.45 -10.22
N GLU A 386 -16.65 6.74 -11.02
CA GLU A 386 -16.81 6.97 -12.45
C GLU A 386 -18.28 6.94 -12.88
N ILE A 387 -18.59 7.61 -13.99
CA ILE A 387 -19.92 7.60 -14.58
C ILE A 387 -20.01 6.48 -15.62
N LEU A 388 -20.96 5.55 -15.39
CA LEU A 388 -21.22 4.46 -16.32
C LEU A 388 -22.09 4.89 -17.49
N SER A 389 -23.20 5.58 -17.20
CA SER A 389 -24.19 5.98 -18.18
C SER A 389 -24.99 7.18 -17.71
N VAL A 390 -25.65 7.83 -18.64
CA VAL A 390 -26.62 8.90 -18.41
C VAL A 390 -28.03 8.32 -18.52
N ASP A 391 -28.91 8.68 -17.59
CA ASP A 391 -30.33 8.38 -17.68
C ASP A 391 -31.03 9.47 -18.52
N LEU A 392 -31.08 9.24 -19.82
CA LEU A 392 -31.66 10.20 -20.78
C LEU A 392 -33.16 10.48 -20.52
N THR A 393 -33.89 9.56 -19.83
CA THR A 393 -35.30 9.75 -19.52
C THR A 393 -35.52 10.82 -18.44
N LYS A 394 -34.47 11.12 -17.66
CA LYS A 394 -34.49 12.12 -16.58
C LYS A 394 -33.73 13.40 -16.95
N ARG A 395 -33.28 13.52 -18.19
CA ARG A 395 -32.53 14.68 -18.62
C ARG A 395 -33.42 15.94 -18.62
N PRO A 396 -33.02 17.01 -17.92
CA PRO A 396 -33.76 18.28 -17.97
C PRO A 396 -33.77 18.88 -19.38
N GLU A 397 -34.90 19.50 -19.76
CA GLU A 397 -34.99 20.24 -21.03
C GLU A 397 -33.99 21.40 -21.02
N GLY A 398 -33.42 21.70 -22.20
CA GLY A 398 -32.50 22.85 -22.40
C GLY A 398 -31.07 22.62 -21.93
N THR A 399 -30.70 21.41 -21.48
CA THR A 399 -29.29 21.06 -21.17
C THR A 399 -28.43 21.16 -22.43
N LYS A 400 -27.22 21.74 -22.29
CA LYS A 400 -26.25 21.90 -23.38
C LYS A 400 -25.15 20.86 -23.29
N SER A 401 -24.65 20.40 -24.45
CA SER A 401 -23.45 19.57 -24.51
C SER A 401 -22.28 20.32 -23.89
N TYR A 402 -21.48 19.59 -23.09
CA TYR A 402 -20.33 20.16 -22.41
C TYR A 402 -19.06 20.01 -23.27
N THR A 403 -18.30 21.09 -23.38
CA THR A 403 -16.99 21.10 -24.03
C THR A 403 -15.98 21.70 -23.08
N LEU A 404 -14.77 21.12 -23.04
CA LEU A 404 -13.66 21.66 -22.25
C LEU A 404 -13.32 23.09 -22.73
N PRO A 405 -12.88 23.97 -21.82
CA PRO A 405 -12.53 25.34 -22.17
C PRO A 405 -11.37 25.36 -23.15
N THR A 406 -11.43 26.31 -24.10
CA THR A 406 -10.37 26.59 -25.09
C THR A 406 -9.23 27.43 -24.52
N VAL A 407 -9.43 27.94 -23.29
CA VAL A 407 -8.43 28.68 -22.54
C VAL A 407 -8.22 28.01 -21.18
N CYS A 408 -7.00 28.03 -20.69
CA CYS A 408 -6.67 27.43 -19.39
C CYS A 408 -7.42 28.14 -18.25
N PRO A 409 -8.14 27.41 -17.39
CA PRO A 409 -8.90 28.04 -16.30
C PRO A 409 -8.02 28.68 -15.22
N VAL A 410 -6.71 28.39 -15.22
CA VAL A 410 -5.76 28.88 -14.20
C VAL A 410 -4.96 30.06 -14.70
N CYS A 411 -4.41 30.01 -15.93
CA CYS A 411 -3.51 31.05 -16.43
C CYS A 411 -4.05 31.83 -17.66
N GLY A 412 -5.21 31.43 -18.20
CA GLY A 412 -5.80 32.07 -19.38
C GLY A 412 -5.10 31.80 -20.73
N ALA A 413 -4.01 31.01 -20.74
CA ALA A 413 -3.32 30.66 -21.98
C ALA A 413 -4.19 29.73 -22.85
N PRO A 414 -3.98 29.68 -24.18
CA PRO A 414 -4.68 28.78 -25.08
C PRO A 414 -4.54 27.31 -24.66
N VAL A 415 -5.57 26.53 -24.94
CA VAL A 415 -5.58 25.07 -24.77
C VAL A 415 -5.52 24.44 -26.16
N ALA A 416 -4.60 23.50 -26.35
CA ALA A 416 -4.44 22.73 -27.57
C ALA A 416 -4.71 21.25 -27.31
N ARG A 417 -5.20 20.53 -28.32
CA ARG A 417 -5.31 19.06 -28.29
C ARG A 417 -3.97 18.44 -28.70
N ASP A 418 -3.56 17.36 -28.00
CA ASP A 418 -2.38 16.59 -28.43
C ASP A 418 -2.61 16.00 -29.83
N GLU A 419 -1.61 16.06 -30.71
CA GLU A 419 -1.69 15.55 -32.10
C GLU A 419 -2.03 14.05 -32.16
N ASP A 420 -1.47 13.26 -31.22
CA ASP A 420 -1.61 11.82 -31.16
C ASP A 420 -2.51 11.33 -29.99
N GLY A 421 -3.37 12.18 -29.43
CA GLY A 421 -4.09 11.81 -28.22
C GLY A 421 -5.40 12.54 -27.94
N ALA A 422 -6.14 12.02 -26.98
CA ALA A 422 -7.41 12.59 -26.48
C ALA A 422 -7.20 13.73 -25.46
N ALA A 423 -5.96 14.08 -25.12
CA ALA A 423 -5.67 15.04 -24.07
C ALA A 423 -5.73 16.49 -24.59
N MET A 424 -6.46 17.34 -23.87
CA MET A 424 -6.43 18.80 -24.04
C MET A 424 -5.41 19.38 -23.06
N ARG A 425 -4.54 20.31 -23.53
CA ARG A 425 -3.44 20.87 -22.71
C ARG A 425 -3.37 22.38 -22.75
N CYS A 426 -3.09 22.94 -21.57
CA CYS A 426 -2.64 24.31 -21.43
C CYS A 426 -1.27 24.48 -22.09
N THR A 427 -1.13 25.45 -22.99
CA THR A 427 0.13 25.80 -23.67
C THR A 427 0.94 26.86 -22.93
N GLY A 428 0.43 27.38 -21.80
CA GLY A 428 1.11 28.39 -20.99
C GLY A 428 2.35 27.86 -20.29
N ALA A 429 3.53 28.40 -20.66
CA ALA A 429 4.81 27.99 -20.09
C ALA A 429 4.95 28.33 -18.58
N GLU A 430 4.27 29.39 -18.13
CA GLU A 430 4.30 29.86 -16.74
C GLU A 430 2.98 29.60 -16.00
N CYS A 431 2.30 28.53 -16.35
CA CYS A 431 1.03 28.20 -15.69
C CYS A 431 1.25 27.79 -14.20
N PRO A 432 0.68 28.54 -13.23
CA PRO A 432 0.87 28.26 -11.80
C PRO A 432 0.45 26.84 -11.39
N ALA A 433 -0.59 26.28 -12.01
CA ALA A 433 -1.02 24.91 -11.73
C ALA A 433 0.02 23.87 -12.18
N GLN A 434 0.71 24.10 -13.28
CA GLN A 434 1.81 23.24 -13.74
C GLN A 434 3.01 23.38 -12.81
N LEU A 435 3.33 24.60 -12.40
CA LEU A 435 4.42 24.91 -11.50
C LEU A 435 4.26 24.18 -10.15
N GLN A 436 3.13 24.34 -9.48
CA GLN A 436 2.86 23.67 -8.19
C GLN A 436 2.98 22.15 -8.29
N ARG A 437 2.45 21.57 -9.37
CA ARG A 437 2.53 20.11 -9.58
C ARG A 437 3.94 19.64 -9.95
N ASN A 438 4.70 20.42 -10.69
CA ASN A 438 6.10 20.11 -10.98
C ASN A 438 6.95 20.12 -9.71
N ILE A 439 6.79 21.13 -8.85
CA ILE A 439 7.49 21.19 -7.56
C ILE A 439 7.05 20.04 -6.64
N THR A 440 5.76 19.74 -6.57
CA THR A 440 5.25 18.60 -5.78
C THR A 440 5.82 17.27 -6.27
N HIS A 441 5.94 17.08 -7.58
CA HIS A 441 6.56 15.88 -8.15
C HIS A 441 8.06 15.82 -7.82
N PHE A 442 8.77 16.93 -7.99
CA PHE A 442 10.19 17.03 -7.66
C PHE A 442 10.46 16.67 -6.20
N ALA A 443 9.59 17.09 -5.29
CA ALA A 443 9.70 16.80 -3.86
C ALA A 443 9.25 15.39 -3.45
N SER A 444 8.61 14.62 -4.35
CA SER A 444 8.04 13.32 -4.02
C SER A 444 9.11 12.29 -3.59
N ARG A 445 8.67 11.24 -2.86
CA ARG A 445 9.53 10.17 -2.33
C ARG A 445 10.40 9.47 -3.39
N ASP A 446 9.82 9.23 -4.56
CA ASP A 446 10.51 8.54 -5.66
C ASP A 446 11.45 9.46 -6.43
N ALA A 447 11.27 10.79 -6.29
CA ALA A 447 12.15 11.83 -6.84
C ALA A 447 13.15 12.31 -5.77
N MET A 448 13.18 13.60 -5.44
CA MET A 448 14.18 14.17 -4.52
C MET A 448 13.85 13.95 -3.04
N ASP A 449 12.76 13.29 -2.68
CA ASP A 449 12.37 12.84 -1.34
C ASP A 449 12.49 13.95 -0.27
N ILE A 450 11.84 15.08 -0.53
CA ILE A 450 11.85 16.24 0.38
C ILE A 450 10.69 16.11 1.35
N GLU A 451 10.93 15.55 2.52
CA GLU A 451 9.92 15.36 3.55
C GLU A 451 9.38 16.70 4.07
N GLY A 452 8.06 16.77 4.27
CA GLY A 452 7.39 18.00 4.71
C GLY A 452 6.98 18.94 3.56
N LEU A 453 7.43 18.72 2.31
CA LEU A 453 7.08 19.52 1.15
C LEU A 453 5.90 18.90 0.38
N GLY A 454 4.74 18.80 1.04
CA GLY A 454 3.50 18.33 0.42
C GLY A 454 2.79 19.39 -0.44
N PRO A 455 1.71 19.00 -1.18
CA PRO A 455 1.00 19.91 -2.10
C PRO A 455 0.51 21.21 -1.46
N ALA A 456 0.05 21.17 -0.21
CA ALA A 456 -0.43 22.35 0.51
C ALA A 456 0.71 23.33 0.83
N MET A 457 1.89 22.83 1.19
CA MET A 457 3.07 23.66 1.46
C MET A 457 3.61 24.26 0.16
N VAL A 458 3.67 23.47 -0.91
CA VAL A 458 4.07 23.96 -2.24
C VAL A 458 3.14 25.07 -2.71
N ALA A 459 1.82 24.92 -2.50
CA ALA A 459 0.86 25.97 -2.87
C ALA A 459 1.14 27.28 -2.12
N GLN A 460 1.35 27.22 -0.79
CA GLN A 460 1.68 28.42 -0.01
C GLN A 460 2.99 29.09 -0.45
N LEU A 461 4.05 28.29 -0.69
CA LEU A 461 5.34 28.81 -1.15
C LEU A 461 5.24 29.52 -2.53
N VAL A 462 4.43 28.98 -3.44
CA VAL A 462 4.19 29.60 -4.76
C VAL A 462 3.31 30.83 -4.64
N GLU A 463 2.24 30.78 -3.84
CA GLU A 463 1.30 31.89 -3.65
C GLU A 463 1.95 33.09 -2.95
N THR A 464 2.85 32.85 -2.01
CA THR A 464 3.63 33.90 -1.33
C THR A 464 4.80 34.43 -2.16
N GLY A 465 5.07 33.82 -3.31
CA GLY A 465 6.18 34.19 -4.18
C GLY A 465 7.56 33.79 -3.69
N LEU A 466 7.65 32.96 -2.63
CA LEU A 466 8.92 32.44 -2.10
C LEU A 466 9.63 31.51 -3.09
N ILE A 467 8.87 30.80 -3.93
CA ILE A 467 9.40 29.95 -4.99
C ILE A 467 8.66 30.18 -6.31
N ALA A 468 9.38 30.25 -7.42
CA ALA A 468 8.89 30.31 -8.79
C ALA A 468 9.32 29.11 -9.64
N ASN A 469 10.24 28.28 -9.16
CA ASN A 469 10.69 27.02 -9.77
C ASN A 469 11.33 26.11 -8.73
N VAL A 470 11.72 24.90 -9.11
CA VAL A 470 12.28 23.90 -8.17
C VAL A 470 13.67 24.29 -7.65
N ALA A 471 14.46 25.12 -8.35
CA ALA A 471 15.75 25.56 -7.86
C ALA A 471 15.64 26.53 -6.68
N ASP A 472 14.56 27.33 -6.61
CA ASP A 472 14.31 28.26 -5.52
C ASP A 472 14.11 27.55 -4.17
N LEU A 473 13.80 26.26 -4.18
CA LEU A 473 13.71 25.45 -2.96
C LEU A 473 15.02 25.45 -2.17
N TYR A 474 16.14 25.47 -2.88
CA TYR A 474 17.47 25.43 -2.28
C TYR A 474 17.97 26.78 -1.78
N ASP A 475 17.24 27.86 -2.09
CA ASP A 475 17.49 29.23 -1.61
C ASP A 475 16.58 29.60 -0.40
N LEU A 476 15.67 28.70 0.02
CA LEU A 476 14.74 28.94 1.13
C LEU A 476 15.45 29.02 2.48
N HIS A 477 15.03 29.97 3.31
CA HIS A 477 15.49 30.10 4.70
C HIS A 477 14.39 29.72 5.70
N ALA A 478 14.80 29.10 6.80
CA ALA A 478 13.86 28.65 7.84
C ALA A 478 13.00 29.80 8.41
N GLN A 479 13.55 31.01 8.45
CA GLN A 479 12.83 32.19 8.97
C GLN A 479 11.65 32.58 8.08
N ASP A 480 11.79 32.46 6.75
CA ASP A 480 10.73 32.79 5.78
C ASP A 480 9.63 31.71 5.80
N VAL A 481 10.05 30.45 5.84
CA VAL A 481 9.13 29.30 5.91
C VAL A 481 8.35 29.28 7.23
N ALA A 482 8.94 29.71 8.34
CA ALA A 482 8.27 29.76 9.64
C ALA A 482 7.13 30.80 9.72
N GLN A 483 7.03 31.73 8.74
CA GLN A 483 5.96 32.73 8.67
C GLN A 483 4.72 32.21 7.92
N LEU A 484 4.82 31.02 7.30
CA LEU A 484 3.71 30.43 6.57
C LEU A 484 2.67 29.84 7.54
N ASP A 485 1.42 29.77 7.07
CA ASP A 485 0.30 29.23 7.86
C ASP A 485 0.59 27.81 8.36
N ARG A 486 0.38 27.59 9.66
CA ARG A 486 0.59 26.31 10.36
C ARG A 486 2.03 25.81 10.36
N MET A 487 3.02 26.66 10.08
CA MET A 487 4.45 26.36 10.17
C MET A 487 5.07 27.01 11.40
N GLY A 488 5.54 26.18 12.32
CA GLY A 488 6.35 26.63 13.46
C GLY A 488 7.85 26.53 13.14
N ALA A 489 8.69 27.19 13.94
CA ALA A 489 10.15 27.21 13.75
C ALA A 489 10.76 25.80 13.56
N LYS A 490 10.37 24.83 14.42
CA LYS A 490 10.86 23.45 14.34
C LYS A 490 10.48 22.74 13.01
N SER A 491 9.24 22.98 12.52
CA SER A 491 8.79 22.40 11.25
C SER A 491 9.52 23.02 10.06
N ALA A 492 9.76 24.33 10.10
CA ALA A 492 10.54 25.04 9.10
C ALA A 492 12.00 24.54 9.05
N GLU A 493 12.65 24.38 10.22
CA GLU A 493 14.01 23.80 10.28
C GLU A 493 14.06 22.37 9.74
N ASN A 494 13.06 21.54 10.04
CA ASN A 494 12.99 20.17 9.51
C ASN A 494 12.85 20.17 7.99
N LEU A 495 12.01 21.05 7.42
CA LEU A 495 11.85 21.18 5.97
C LEU A 495 13.16 21.63 5.31
N ILE A 496 13.84 22.66 5.84
CA ILE A 496 15.14 23.11 5.29
C ILE A 496 16.19 21.99 5.37
N ARG A 497 16.21 21.22 6.47
CA ARG A 497 17.09 20.05 6.59
C ARG A 497 16.78 18.96 5.56
N ALA A 498 15.49 18.71 5.27
CA ALA A 498 15.09 17.75 4.24
C ALA A 498 15.50 18.22 2.82
N ILE A 499 15.35 19.52 2.53
CA ILE A 499 15.83 20.13 1.28
C ILE A 499 17.34 19.98 1.16
N GLU A 500 18.11 20.29 2.20
CA GLU A 500 19.56 20.16 2.20
C GLU A 500 20.02 18.71 2.01
N LYS A 501 19.36 17.76 2.71
CA LYS A 501 19.62 16.32 2.56
C LYS A 501 19.38 15.85 1.12
N SER A 502 18.39 16.39 0.43
CA SER A 502 18.04 15.99 -0.93
C SER A 502 19.14 16.25 -1.96
N LYS A 503 20.04 17.20 -1.70
CA LYS A 503 21.17 17.51 -2.59
C LYS A 503 22.09 16.31 -2.85
N ALA A 504 22.20 15.38 -1.91
CA ALA A 504 23.02 14.19 -2.03
C ALA A 504 22.35 13.01 -2.76
N ASN A 505 21.11 13.15 -3.21
CA ASN A 505 20.40 12.10 -3.91
C ASN A 505 21.08 11.72 -5.24
N ASP A 506 20.89 10.47 -5.65
CA ASP A 506 21.45 9.95 -6.91
C ASP A 506 20.87 10.68 -8.15
N LEU A 507 21.65 10.75 -9.22
CA LEU A 507 21.26 11.35 -10.50
C LEU A 507 19.94 10.79 -11.03
N SER A 508 19.64 9.51 -10.84
CA SER A 508 18.39 8.90 -11.28
C SER A 508 17.15 9.56 -10.66
N LYS A 509 17.24 9.93 -9.38
CA LYS A 509 16.18 10.66 -8.67
C LYS A 509 16.01 12.07 -9.20
N LEU A 510 17.10 12.75 -9.53
CA LEU A 510 17.08 14.08 -10.14
C LEU A 510 16.44 14.02 -11.52
N ILE A 511 16.86 13.09 -12.40
CA ILE A 511 16.30 12.93 -13.76
C ILE A 511 14.79 12.67 -13.66
N TYR A 512 14.35 11.80 -12.76
CA TYR A 512 12.93 11.56 -12.53
C TYR A 512 12.23 12.81 -11.98
N GLY A 513 12.84 13.52 -11.05
CA GLY A 513 12.34 14.76 -10.45
C GLY A 513 12.16 15.91 -11.45
N LEU A 514 13.01 16.02 -12.46
CA LEU A 514 12.87 16.99 -13.54
C LEU A 514 11.56 16.81 -14.33
N GLY A 515 10.93 15.63 -14.22
CA GLY A 515 9.60 15.39 -14.76
C GLY A 515 9.54 15.39 -16.29
N ILE A 516 10.62 14.98 -16.95
CA ILE A 516 10.70 14.84 -18.40
C ILE A 516 9.59 13.90 -18.88
N ARG A 517 8.87 14.32 -19.90
CA ARG A 517 7.76 13.54 -20.47
C ARG A 517 8.25 12.16 -20.93
N GLN A 518 7.48 11.10 -20.67
CA GLN A 518 7.80 9.69 -20.97
C GLN A 518 8.99 9.11 -20.17
N VAL A 519 9.60 9.86 -19.26
CA VAL A 519 10.66 9.37 -18.39
C VAL A 519 10.07 9.04 -17.03
N GLY A 520 9.87 7.76 -16.76
CA GLY A 520 9.50 7.23 -15.44
C GLY A 520 10.73 6.90 -14.60
N GLU A 521 10.52 6.46 -13.35
CA GLU A 521 11.58 6.09 -12.40
C GLU A 521 12.58 5.09 -13.01
N LYS A 522 12.10 4.02 -13.66
CA LYS A 522 12.96 2.99 -14.28
C LYS A 522 13.80 3.56 -15.42
N ALA A 523 13.20 4.36 -16.31
CA ALA A 523 13.92 4.99 -17.41
C ALA A 523 14.98 5.97 -16.87
N ALA A 524 14.65 6.75 -15.83
CA ALA A 524 15.59 7.66 -15.19
C ALA A 524 16.79 6.91 -14.59
N ALA A 525 16.58 5.75 -13.96
CA ALA A 525 17.65 4.91 -13.44
C ALA A 525 18.58 4.37 -14.55
N VAL A 526 18.00 3.89 -15.65
CA VAL A 526 18.76 3.39 -16.80
C VAL A 526 19.59 4.52 -17.44
N LEU A 527 18.99 5.71 -17.61
CA LEU A 527 19.68 6.88 -18.16
C LEU A 527 20.82 7.35 -17.26
N ALA A 528 20.59 7.44 -15.93
CA ALA A 528 21.62 7.82 -14.97
C ALA A 528 22.80 6.84 -14.99
N GLN A 529 22.52 5.54 -15.05
CA GLN A 529 23.56 4.52 -15.11
C GLN A 529 24.35 4.54 -16.43
N HIS A 530 23.67 4.82 -17.56
CA HIS A 530 24.29 4.83 -18.89
C HIS A 530 25.21 6.04 -19.06
N PHE A 531 24.74 7.23 -18.73
CA PHE A 531 25.46 8.48 -18.96
C PHE A 531 26.38 8.88 -17.80
N GLY A 532 26.12 8.38 -16.59
CA GLY A 532 26.91 8.70 -15.39
C GLY A 532 26.75 10.13 -14.88
N THR A 533 26.54 11.11 -15.76
CA THR A 533 26.38 12.54 -15.42
C THR A 533 25.20 13.16 -16.17
N LEU A 534 24.59 14.20 -15.59
CA LEU A 534 23.53 14.96 -16.25
C LEU A 534 24.04 15.74 -17.46
N ASP A 535 25.31 16.20 -17.42
CA ASP A 535 25.92 16.92 -18.54
C ASP A 535 26.06 15.98 -19.76
N ALA A 536 26.53 14.73 -19.58
CA ALA A 536 26.60 13.74 -20.65
C ALA A 536 25.22 13.40 -21.25
N LEU A 537 24.20 13.26 -20.40
CA LEU A 537 22.82 13.06 -20.85
C LEU A 537 22.29 14.26 -21.63
N SER A 538 22.67 15.48 -21.25
CA SER A 538 22.25 16.72 -21.91
C SER A 538 22.85 16.89 -23.31
N ASP A 539 24.01 16.32 -23.56
CA ASP A 539 24.71 16.35 -24.85
C ASP A 539 24.29 15.22 -25.79
N ALA A 540 23.57 14.22 -25.28
CA ALA A 540 23.17 13.03 -26.04
C ALA A 540 22.27 13.35 -27.24
N ALA A 541 22.46 12.61 -28.34
CA ALA A 541 21.62 12.65 -29.52
C ALA A 541 20.43 11.67 -29.41
N VAL A 542 19.38 11.87 -30.22
CA VAL A 542 18.20 10.97 -30.24
C VAL A 542 18.62 9.56 -30.63
N GLU A 543 19.53 9.43 -31.57
CA GLU A 543 20.05 8.15 -32.07
C GLU A 543 20.72 7.34 -30.94
N GLU A 544 21.57 7.98 -30.16
CA GLU A 544 22.26 7.38 -29.00
C GLU A 544 21.26 6.92 -27.93
N LEU A 545 20.27 7.76 -27.59
CA LEU A 545 19.25 7.45 -26.62
C LEU A 545 18.38 6.24 -27.06
N THR A 546 18.12 6.07 -28.35
CA THR A 546 17.30 4.94 -28.86
C THR A 546 18.04 3.60 -28.83
N GLU A 547 19.36 3.59 -28.69
CA GLU A 547 20.14 2.36 -28.48
C GLU A 547 20.01 1.83 -27.05
N ILE A 548 19.53 2.65 -26.11
CA ILE A 548 19.37 2.28 -24.71
C ILE A 548 18.10 1.40 -24.55
N PRO A 549 18.21 0.22 -23.88
CA PRO A 549 17.05 -0.62 -23.61
C PRO A 549 15.93 0.14 -22.88
N ASP A 550 14.70 -0.10 -23.31
CA ASP A 550 13.48 0.52 -22.78
C ASP A 550 13.35 2.05 -23.07
N VAL A 551 14.22 2.66 -23.90
CA VAL A 551 14.11 4.03 -24.38
C VAL A 551 13.73 4.01 -25.87
N GLY A 552 12.44 4.25 -26.16
CA GLY A 552 11.95 4.36 -27.53
C GLY A 552 12.16 5.75 -28.14
N GLU A 553 11.95 5.87 -29.46
CA GLU A 553 12.14 7.14 -30.21
C GLU A 553 11.33 8.31 -29.63
N ILE A 554 10.09 8.07 -29.17
CA ILE A 554 9.23 9.09 -28.55
C ILE A 554 9.86 9.60 -27.26
N THR A 555 10.36 8.69 -26.41
CA THR A 555 11.02 9.03 -25.15
C THR A 555 12.32 9.79 -25.40
N ALA A 556 13.14 9.34 -26.36
CA ALA A 556 14.39 10.01 -26.75
C ALA A 556 14.15 11.45 -27.24
N LYS A 557 13.15 11.65 -28.11
CA LYS A 557 12.74 12.99 -28.55
C LYS A 557 12.27 13.89 -27.40
N CYS A 558 11.54 13.34 -26.44
CA CYS A 558 11.11 14.08 -25.26
C CYS A 558 12.29 14.52 -24.38
N ILE A 559 13.28 13.65 -24.18
CA ILE A 559 14.49 13.94 -23.39
C ILE A 559 15.28 15.08 -24.05
N VAL A 560 15.66 14.91 -25.33
CA VAL A 560 16.42 15.90 -26.08
C VAL A 560 15.66 17.22 -26.19
N GLY A 561 14.35 17.15 -26.46
CA GLY A 561 13.49 18.32 -26.54
C GLY A 561 13.41 19.12 -25.24
N TYR A 562 13.38 18.43 -24.08
CA TYR A 562 13.38 19.07 -22.77
C TYR A 562 14.74 19.70 -22.43
N LEU A 563 15.83 18.92 -22.51
CA LEU A 563 17.17 19.35 -22.09
C LEU A 563 17.76 20.48 -22.96
N ARG A 564 17.28 20.64 -24.20
CA ARG A 564 17.69 21.73 -25.09
C ARG A 564 16.95 23.06 -24.85
N GLN A 565 15.86 23.06 -24.09
CA GLN A 565 15.12 24.26 -23.77
C GLN A 565 15.96 25.22 -22.90
N PRO A 566 15.96 26.53 -23.18
CA PRO A 566 16.70 27.53 -22.41
C PRO A 566 16.33 27.50 -20.92
N GLN A 567 15.05 27.32 -20.60
CA GLN A 567 14.53 27.25 -19.23
C GLN A 567 15.04 26.03 -18.49
N ALA A 568 15.12 24.87 -19.16
CA ALA A 568 15.67 23.64 -18.55
C ALA A 568 17.17 23.77 -18.29
N LYS A 569 17.91 24.40 -19.21
CA LYS A 569 19.35 24.66 -19.04
C LYS A 569 19.62 25.61 -17.87
N ASP A 570 18.84 26.70 -17.77
CA ASP A 570 18.94 27.62 -16.63
C ASP A 570 18.62 26.92 -15.30
N LEU A 571 17.53 26.14 -15.27
CA LEU A 571 17.15 25.36 -14.10
C LEU A 571 18.26 24.39 -13.65
N ILE A 572 18.83 23.62 -14.59
CA ILE A 572 19.90 22.67 -14.32
C ILE A 572 21.16 23.41 -13.81
N ALA A 573 21.51 24.55 -14.41
CA ALA A 573 22.64 25.36 -13.98
C ALA A 573 22.45 25.87 -12.54
N ARG A 574 21.24 26.33 -12.18
CA ARG A 574 20.90 26.77 -10.81
C ARG A 574 20.93 25.62 -9.80
N LEU A 575 20.38 24.45 -10.14
CA LEU A 575 20.43 23.27 -9.29
C LEU A 575 21.88 22.83 -9.03
N LYS A 576 22.74 22.88 -10.07
CA LYS A 576 24.17 22.59 -9.96
C LYS A 576 24.89 23.61 -9.07
N ALA A 577 24.58 24.91 -9.23
CA ALA A 577 25.14 25.98 -8.39
C ALA A 577 24.69 25.85 -6.91
N ALA A 578 23.47 25.36 -6.66
CA ALA A 578 22.95 25.08 -5.33
C ALA A 578 23.61 23.84 -4.67
N GLY A 579 24.44 23.09 -5.40
CA GLY A 579 25.14 21.91 -4.90
C GLY A 579 24.35 20.61 -4.96
N VAL A 580 23.31 20.55 -5.82
CA VAL A 580 22.57 19.29 -6.08
C VAL A 580 23.47 18.35 -6.87
N ASN A 581 23.51 17.10 -6.47
CA ASN A 581 24.33 16.06 -7.12
C ASN A 581 23.86 15.82 -8.57
N MET A 582 24.80 15.96 -9.52
CA MET A 582 24.60 15.78 -10.96
C MET A 582 25.20 14.48 -11.49
N GLU A 583 25.65 13.61 -10.60
CA GLU A 583 26.36 12.38 -10.94
C GLU A 583 25.63 11.15 -10.40
N SER A 584 25.71 10.04 -11.14
CA SER A 584 25.23 8.76 -10.64
C SER A 584 26.18 8.22 -9.58
N THR A 585 25.64 7.93 -8.40
CA THR A 585 26.39 7.26 -7.32
C THR A 585 26.55 5.76 -7.60
N VAL A 586 25.80 5.23 -8.56
CA VAL A 586 25.86 3.85 -9.04
C VAL A 586 26.93 3.77 -10.12
N GLN A 587 28.21 3.71 -9.72
CA GLN A 587 29.31 3.56 -10.67
C GLN A 587 29.28 2.17 -11.30
N LYS A 588 29.32 2.12 -12.63
CA LYS A 588 29.57 0.89 -13.38
C LYS A 588 30.97 0.39 -13.01
N VAL A 589 31.05 -0.82 -12.49
CA VAL A 589 32.33 -1.39 -12.07
C VAL A 589 33.17 -1.76 -13.30
N ASP A 590 32.53 -2.42 -14.28
CA ASP A 590 33.10 -2.82 -15.56
C ASP A 590 32.01 -3.29 -16.53
N ASP A 591 32.39 -3.81 -17.71
CA ASP A 591 31.50 -4.31 -18.75
C ASP A 591 31.55 -5.84 -18.94
N ARG A 592 32.06 -6.58 -17.95
CA ARG A 592 32.25 -8.05 -18.10
C ARG A 592 30.95 -8.80 -18.32
N PHE A 593 29.80 -8.26 -17.94
CA PHE A 593 28.48 -8.84 -18.17
C PHE A 593 27.69 -8.15 -19.31
N ALA A 594 28.36 -7.30 -20.12
CA ALA A 594 27.70 -6.64 -21.23
C ALA A 594 27.09 -7.64 -22.21
N GLY A 595 25.81 -7.43 -22.55
CA GLY A 595 25.02 -8.33 -23.41
C GLY A 595 24.54 -9.62 -22.74
N MET A 596 24.91 -9.88 -21.48
CA MET A 596 24.46 -11.07 -20.74
C MET A 596 23.15 -10.81 -20.00
N THR A 597 22.25 -11.78 -20.01
CA THR A 597 21.00 -11.75 -19.26
C THR A 597 21.03 -12.83 -18.18
N PHE A 598 20.88 -12.40 -16.93
CA PHE A 598 20.83 -13.27 -15.76
C PHE A 598 19.41 -13.43 -15.26
N VAL A 599 19.07 -14.61 -14.75
CA VAL A 599 17.81 -14.84 -14.03
C VAL A 599 18.12 -15.40 -12.66
N LEU A 600 17.66 -14.72 -11.62
CA LEU A 600 17.83 -15.16 -10.24
C LEU A 600 16.63 -16.02 -9.83
N THR A 601 16.89 -17.20 -9.25
CA THR A 601 15.86 -18.15 -8.80
C THR A 601 16.21 -18.77 -7.46
N GLY A 602 15.19 -19.13 -6.68
CA GLY A 602 15.39 -19.62 -5.31
C GLY A 602 15.68 -18.50 -4.32
N THR A 603 15.93 -18.89 -3.07
CA THR A 603 16.37 -18.01 -1.99
C THR A 603 17.88 -17.90 -2.06
N LEU A 604 18.37 -16.69 -2.32
CA LEU A 604 19.79 -16.40 -2.28
C LEU A 604 20.17 -16.17 -0.80
N THR A 605 21.20 -16.84 -0.34
CA THR A 605 21.66 -16.79 1.06
C THR A 605 22.83 -15.82 1.23
N ARG A 606 23.62 -15.61 0.17
CA ARG A 606 24.82 -14.77 0.17
C ARG A 606 24.54 -13.33 -0.28
N PHE A 607 23.55 -13.15 -1.11
CA PHE A 607 23.08 -11.86 -1.62
C PHE A 607 21.58 -11.73 -1.38
N ASP A 608 21.09 -10.58 -0.96
CA ASP A 608 19.69 -10.30 -1.23
C ASP A 608 19.50 -10.09 -2.75
N ARG A 609 18.26 -10.35 -3.22
CA ARG A 609 17.96 -10.32 -4.66
C ARG A 609 18.28 -8.98 -5.30
N LYS A 610 18.01 -7.87 -4.61
CA LYS A 610 18.22 -6.51 -5.11
C LYS A 610 19.72 -6.20 -5.22
N THR A 611 20.51 -6.65 -4.27
CA THR A 611 21.98 -6.55 -4.31
C THR A 611 22.55 -7.36 -5.49
N ALA A 612 22.07 -8.60 -5.69
CA ALA A 612 22.51 -9.41 -6.83
C ALA A 612 22.13 -8.79 -8.19
N GLU A 613 20.91 -8.23 -8.31
CA GLU A 613 20.47 -7.51 -9.50
C GLU A 613 21.32 -6.25 -9.75
N ASN A 614 21.65 -5.50 -8.70
CA ASN A 614 22.54 -4.34 -8.77
C ASN A 614 23.97 -4.74 -9.20
N GLU A 615 24.54 -5.80 -8.64
CA GLU A 615 25.88 -6.28 -9.00
C GLU A 615 25.97 -6.70 -10.48
N ILE A 616 24.90 -7.31 -11.01
CA ILE A 616 24.78 -7.63 -12.44
C ILE A 616 24.77 -6.33 -13.26
N ALA A 617 23.93 -5.37 -12.86
CA ALA A 617 23.79 -4.10 -13.57
C ALA A 617 25.07 -3.26 -13.54
N LEU A 618 25.77 -3.22 -12.38
CA LEU A 618 27.08 -2.54 -12.22
C LEU A 618 28.15 -3.04 -13.17
N ARG A 619 28.00 -4.26 -13.69
CA ARG A 619 28.94 -4.90 -14.66
C ARG A 619 28.37 -4.99 -16.07
N GLY A 620 27.36 -4.18 -16.39
CA GLY A 620 26.77 -4.08 -17.72
C GLY A 620 25.82 -5.22 -18.10
N GLY A 621 25.44 -6.12 -17.16
CA GLY A 621 24.51 -7.21 -17.38
C GLY A 621 23.05 -6.80 -17.17
N LYS A 622 22.12 -7.67 -17.60
CA LYS A 622 20.68 -7.48 -17.40
C LYS A 622 20.12 -8.56 -16.48
N ALA A 623 19.43 -8.19 -15.42
CA ALA A 623 18.63 -9.10 -14.61
C ALA A 623 17.21 -9.23 -15.20
N SER A 624 16.68 -10.47 -15.32
CA SER A 624 15.34 -10.73 -15.85
C SER A 624 14.51 -11.58 -14.88
N GLY A 625 13.22 -11.27 -14.81
CA GLY A 625 12.28 -12.01 -13.97
C GLY A 625 11.90 -13.39 -14.51
N SER A 626 12.18 -13.72 -15.79
CA SER A 626 11.77 -14.98 -16.43
C SER A 626 12.85 -15.57 -17.30
N VAL A 627 12.93 -16.92 -17.32
CA VAL A 627 13.86 -17.67 -18.17
C VAL A 627 13.33 -17.76 -19.61
N SER A 628 14.15 -17.41 -20.57
CA SER A 628 13.87 -17.47 -22.02
C SER A 628 15.13 -17.90 -22.79
N LYS A 629 15.02 -18.14 -24.09
CA LYS A 629 16.17 -18.44 -24.94
C LYS A 629 17.24 -17.33 -25.00
N LYS A 630 16.90 -16.13 -24.52
CA LYS A 630 17.84 -14.98 -24.42
C LYS A 630 18.55 -14.92 -23.05
N THR A 631 18.23 -15.82 -22.13
CA THR A 631 18.89 -15.89 -20.81
C THR A 631 20.26 -16.51 -20.97
N THR A 632 21.29 -15.83 -20.47
CA THR A 632 22.69 -16.29 -20.54
C THR A 632 23.02 -17.21 -19.36
N TYR A 633 22.59 -16.83 -18.16
CA TYR A 633 22.83 -17.58 -16.94
C TYR A 633 21.59 -17.56 -16.03
N VAL A 634 21.43 -18.64 -15.28
CA VAL A 634 20.48 -18.70 -14.18
C VAL A 634 21.26 -18.89 -12.89
N VAL A 635 21.17 -17.94 -11.96
CA VAL A 635 21.76 -18.06 -10.62
C VAL A 635 20.73 -18.71 -9.70
N ALA A 636 21.06 -19.89 -9.18
CA ALA A 636 20.17 -20.70 -8.36
C ALA A 636 20.63 -20.70 -6.89
N GLY A 637 19.78 -20.13 -6.03
CA GLY A 637 19.87 -20.26 -4.59
C GLY A 637 19.09 -21.49 -4.07
N GLU A 638 18.88 -21.57 -2.77
CA GLU A 638 18.14 -22.66 -2.13
C GLU A 638 16.68 -22.70 -2.61
N ALA A 639 16.14 -23.92 -2.69
CA ALA A 639 14.77 -24.17 -3.16
C ALA A 639 14.41 -23.54 -4.51
N ALA A 640 15.35 -23.54 -5.46
CA ALA A 640 15.13 -23.04 -6.81
C ALA A 640 14.02 -23.84 -7.53
N GLY A 641 12.91 -23.15 -7.87
CA GLY A 641 11.68 -23.74 -8.41
C GLY A 641 11.65 -23.84 -9.95
N SER A 642 10.46 -23.61 -10.54
CA SER A 642 10.16 -23.78 -11.97
C SER A 642 11.12 -23.07 -12.94
N LYS A 643 11.79 -22.00 -12.54
CA LYS A 643 12.78 -21.31 -13.37
C LYS A 643 14.03 -22.16 -13.58
N LEU A 644 14.46 -22.92 -12.55
CA LEU A 644 15.59 -23.85 -12.67
C LEU A 644 15.25 -24.99 -13.65
N THR A 645 14.07 -25.60 -13.49
CA THR A 645 13.60 -26.64 -14.41
C THR A 645 13.54 -26.14 -15.85
N LYS A 646 13.05 -24.91 -16.05
CA LYS A 646 12.97 -24.30 -17.38
C LYS A 646 14.36 -23.97 -17.96
N ALA A 647 15.32 -23.56 -17.13
CA ALA A 647 16.70 -23.36 -17.55
C ALA A 647 17.33 -24.66 -18.04
N GLN A 648 17.15 -25.75 -17.30
CA GLN A 648 17.62 -27.07 -17.66
C GLN A 648 17.00 -27.57 -18.99
N GLN A 649 15.68 -27.38 -19.18
CA GLN A 649 14.98 -27.70 -20.42
C GLN A 649 15.49 -26.93 -21.65
N LEU A 650 15.91 -25.68 -21.45
CA LEU A 650 16.43 -24.82 -22.49
C LEU A 650 17.95 -24.92 -22.67
N GLY A 651 18.64 -25.75 -21.87
CA GLY A 651 20.10 -25.91 -21.90
C GLY A 651 20.86 -24.65 -21.44
N ILE A 652 20.26 -23.80 -20.60
CA ILE A 652 20.88 -22.57 -20.11
C ILE A 652 21.78 -22.93 -18.92
N PRO A 653 23.04 -22.43 -18.88
CA PRO A 653 23.94 -22.63 -17.77
C PRO A 653 23.34 -22.13 -16.44
N VAL A 654 23.43 -22.97 -15.41
CA VAL A 654 22.98 -22.65 -14.06
C VAL A 654 24.20 -22.45 -13.18
N LEU A 655 24.27 -21.31 -12.51
CA LEU A 655 25.32 -20.95 -11.56
C LEU A 655 24.79 -21.12 -10.13
N THR A 656 25.63 -21.61 -9.26
CA THR A 656 25.46 -21.48 -7.81
C THR A 656 25.75 -20.04 -7.36
N GLU A 657 25.36 -19.67 -6.13
CA GLU A 657 25.69 -18.36 -5.58
C GLU A 657 27.20 -18.16 -5.43
N ASP A 658 27.96 -19.22 -5.16
CA ASP A 658 29.41 -19.15 -5.06
C ASP A 658 30.06 -18.92 -6.43
N GLU A 659 29.61 -19.60 -7.48
CA GLU A 659 30.09 -19.37 -8.84
C GLU A 659 29.71 -17.97 -9.34
N PHE A 660 28.52 -17.49 -9.01
CA PHE A 660 28.13 -16.11 -9.30
C PHE A 660 29.02 -15.11 -8.54
N ALA A 661 29.30 -15.34 -7.24
CA ALA A 661 30.19 -14.51 -6.45
C ALA A 661 31.63 -14.48 -7.00
N GLU A 662 32.14 -15.59 -7.57
CA GLU A 662 33.43 -15.60 -8.25
C GLU A 662 33.43 -14.77 -9.54
N MET A 663 32.31 -14.78 -10.28
CA MET A 663 32.15 -13.93 -11.48
C MET A 663 32.09 -12.44 -11.14
N LEU A 664 31.73 -12.07 -9.91
CA LEU A 664 31.69 -10.69 -9.46
C LEU A 664 33.07 -10.12 -9.07
N LYS A 665 34.04 -10.99 -8.77
CA LYS A 665 35.43 -10.59 -8.48
C LYS A 665 36.16 -10.15 -9.76
#